data_e3ebdadf5149a9c8fb12581dcdb93927
#
_entry.id   e3ebdadf5149a9c8fb12581dcdb93927
#
_cell.length_a   1.000
_cell.length_b   1.000
_cell.length_c   1.000
_cell.angle_alpha   90.00
_cell.angle_beta   90.00
_cell.angle_gamma   90.00
#
_symmetry.space_group_name_H-M   'P 1'
#
loop_
_entity.id
_entity.type
_entity.pdbx_description
1 polymer ?
#
loop_
_entity_poly.entity_id
_entity_poly.type
_entity_poly.pdbx_seq_one_letter_code
_entity_poly.pdbx_strand_id
1 'polypeptide(L)'
;MILTSLFFGDTMTIKSMMAVAAAKATKAAISALTSRPGGSTPGAVAMRIDGDVLSTLARRLRGSVCITGTNGKTSTANLVADAVSIAIREAGSGGDSKMPSVVSNRDGDNMEMGIVTAIACQTSAGCTRLTEDEKPYGVFECDELYTRKVLPKLRPDALLLLNLFRDQLDRYGEIDRTQKAIIEALELSPDTVLVYNADDPLCSMVAEPFRSDGRCVPFSCSLDRTDSDLLDGDGSASDSRLCPVCGMPLSYSRVAYGQIGNYRCASCGWEPEAPIPDNRFSVVDMPAGDNGEAGEHRIYMGCMGGNPSYVPCPPDGLYMDYNVAAAACLVSTIAPRLLPSSTGCDGTVHLVHDAIRGAVACRKPIGGRGGSWIVSSDGDEILVRTKLAKNPTGFNRMLKEASNRKPDVTLLLLNDEDPDGHDVSWIWDIDFEGIGIASPIVMTGGERAHDMALRAIYAGYDAFPVDGGIDGAVDWCRKNLGTGATITAIANYTAFCRTVRSLKSDKAVGIAPSDEPLWADRTEIDDDLDEKVTALFEAMGRGDRPANVAPEFAMAMREAFSDGGLEQAGTDAADARGSDDTDGVVAANAFDSIAEVDGGALGDTVDAEGGREDPIAVSRVSESDDDGNCADIPTGRSLKVTWLYPDAMNLYGDRGNATCIRRRIEAAGIECDYEEIGLGEGIDLSGTDICLIGGGSDRDQKTVMRDASLPGNAESIRLYIENGGIMLAICGGYQMLGDSYVDASGEKRDGLGIIAGMETFAAGDGKRLIGNTGVRVDALFPDIEWYDAVGFENHGGRTYLPDGDGARPLGKSLTGTGNNGGDGMEGIRYKNAIGTYLHGCLLPKNPAIADWMIATAYGRKYGKQLQIEWNGDCPLCREERAARKTAMKRVITPR
;
A
#
# COMPACT_ATOMS: atom_id res chain seq x y z
N MET A 1 47.91 30.01 14.74
CA MET A 1 46.63 29.46 14.28
C MET A 1 46.77 28.64 12.97
N ILE A 2 47.83 28.67 12.23
CA ILE A 2 48.04 27.87 11.01
C ILE A 2 48.72 26.53 11.26
N LEU A 3 49.39 26.32 12.36
CA LEU A 3 50.09 25.10 12.74
C LEU A 3 49.20 24.06 13.47
N THR A 4 48.01 24.48 13.94
CA THR A 4 47.03 23.57 14.59
C THR A 4 46.07 22.89 13.61
N SER A 5 45.92 23.38 12.38
CA SER A 5 45.06 22.79 11.36
C SER A 5 45.66 21.62 10.57
N LEU A 6 46.95 21.42 10.64
CA LEU A 6 47.68 20.35 9.91
C LEU A 6 47.84 19.02 10.66
N PHE A 7 47.47 18.97 11.96
CA PHE A 7 47.63 17.79 12.82
C PHE A 7 46.32 17.11 13.32
N PHE A 8 45.16 17.64 13.00
CA PHE A 8 43.89 17.12 13.56
C PHE A 8 42.86 16.59 12.54
N GLY A 9 43.29 16.23 11.34
CA GLY A 9 42.37 15.86 10.25
C GLY A 9 41.58 14.57 10.46
N ASP A 10 42.12 13.55 11.15
CA ASP A 10 41.53 12.20 11.17
C ASP A 10 41.45 11.53 12.54
N THR A 11 41.79 12.24 13.62
CA THR A 11 41.73 11.66 14.99
C THR A 11 40.34 11.81 15.60
N MET A 12 39.75 10.71 15.97
CA MET A 12 38.49 10.71 16.76
C MET A 12 38.70 11.45 18.08
N THR A 13 37.74 12.25 18.47
CA THR A 13 37.73 12.86 19.81
C THR A 13 37.61 11.76 20.88
N ILE A 14 38.09 12.01 22.09
CA ILE A 14 37.94 11.07 23.22
C ILE A 14 36.45 10.73 23.41
N LYS A 15 35.57 11.73 23.26
CA LYS A 15 34.11 11.56 23.35
C LYS A 15 33.58 10.58 22.29
N SER A 16 33.99 10.74 21.02
CA SER A 16 33.60 9.83 19.94
C SER A 16 34.18 8.41 20.12
N MET A 17 35.41 8.29 20.66
CA MET A 17 35.98 6.98 20.99
C MET A 17 35.18 6.27 22.09
N MET A 18 34.79 7.00 23.14
CA MET A 18 33.92 6.47 24.20
C MET A 18 32.56 6.03 23.64
N ALA A 19 31.97 6.82 22.73
CA ALA A 19 30.72 6.50 22.07
C ALA A 19 30.81 5.19 21.26
N VAL A 20 31.87 5.02 20.47
CA VAL A 20 32.12 3.78 19.69
C VAL A 20 32.36 2.58 20.61
N ALA A 21 33.15 2.74 21.67
CA ALA A 21 33.40 1.68 22.64
C ALA A 21 32.09 1.24 23.34
N ALA A 22 31.27 2.20 23.73
CA ALA A 22 29.97 1.93 24.34
C ALA A 22 29.01 1.21 23.36
N ALA A 23 28.98 1.61 22.08
CA ALA A 23 28.18 0.92 21.07
C ALA A 23 28.60 -0.55 20.95
N LYS A 24 29.91 -0.83 20.83
CA LYS A 24 30.43 -2.20 20.75
C LYS A 24 30.13 -3.03 21.98
N ALA A 25 30.28 -2.45 23.16
CA ALA A 25 29.97 -3.11 24.42
C ALA A 25 28.46 -3.43 24.52
N THR A 26 27.60 -2.49 24.12
CA THR A 26 26.14 -2.67 24.07
C THR A 26 25.78 -3.80 23.11
N LYS A 27 26.35 -3.82 21.89
CA LYS A 27 26.10 -4.90 20.92
C LYS A 27 26.51 -6.26 21.46
N ALA A 28 27.69 -6.34 22.07
CA ALA A 28 28.18 -7.59 22.70
C ALA A 28 27.27 -8.05 23.83
N ALA A 29 26.81 -7.15 24.68
CA ALA A 29 25.90 -7.47 25.78
C ALA A 29 24.53 -7.97 25.26
N ILE A 30 23.97 -7.31 24.23
CA ILE A 30 22.71 -7.74 23.63
C ILE A 30 22.86 -9.12 23.00
N SER A 31 23.94 -9.36 22.23
CA SER A 31 24.20 -10.66 21.60
C SER A 31 24.41 -11.78 22.61
N ALA A 32 24.94 -11.46 23.79
CA ALA A 32 25.14 -12.43 24.87
C ALA A 32 23.87 -12.75 25.67
N LEU A 33 22.96 -11.78 25.76
CA LEU A 33 21.75 -11.87 26.59
C LEU A 33 20.48 -12.23 25.82
N THR A 34 20.49 -12.01 24.50
CA THR A 34 19.31 -12.19 23.65
C THR A 34 19.69 -12.82 22.31
N SER A 35 18.75 -13.51 21.70
CA SER A 35 18.86 -13.98 20.31
C SER A 35 18.60 -12.86 19.27
N ARG A 36 18.41 -11.61 19.72
CA ARG A 36 18.10 -10.48 18.85
C ARG A 36 19.38 -9.79 18.36
N PRO A 37 19.47 -9.34 17.10
CA PRO A 37 20.67 -8.67 16.55
C PRO A 37 20.96 -7.30 17.18
N GLY A 38 20.05 -6.73 17.98
CA GLY A 38 20.26 -5.49 18.73
C GLY A 38 20.31 -4.20 17.90
N GLY A 39 19.99 -4.27 16.67
CA GLY A 39 19.85 -3.24 15.64
C GLY A 39 20.26 -1.82 15.97
N SER A 40 19.31 -0.97 16.33
CA SER A 40 19.52 0.47 16.59
C SER A 40 20.03 0.81 17.99
N THR A 41 19.90 -0.08 18.98
CA THR A 41 20.22 0.22 20.38
C THR A 41 21.69 0.63 20.62
N PRO A 42 22.70 -0.04 20.04
CA PRO A 42 24.11 0.37 20.20
C PRO A 42 24.37 1.79 19.68
N GLY A 43 23.79 2.13 18.54
CA GLY A 43 23.88 3.48 17.97
C GLY A 43 23.19 4.54 18.81
N ALA A 44 22.03 4.23 19.36
CA ALA A 44 21.33 5.13 20.29
C ALA A 44 22.17 5.45 21.53
N VAL A 45 22.86 4.45 22.09
CA VAL A 45 23.81 4.64 23.21
C VAL A 45 24.99 5.52 22.78
N ALA A 46 25.56 5.27 21.60
CA ALA A 46 26.65 6.09 21.08
C ALA A 46 26.23 7.55 20.88
N MET A 47 25.07 7.78 20.29
CA MET A 47 24.55 9.13 20.03
C MET A 47 24.18 9.89 21.31
N ARG A 48 23.83 9.22 22.39
CA ARG A 48 23.66 9.86 23.72
C ARG A 48 24.99 10.35 24.30
N ILE A 49 26.09 9.65 24.03
CA ILE A 49 27.43 10.04 24.46
C ILE A 49 27.95 11.15 23.58
N ASP A 50 27.82 11.01 22.26
CA ASP A 50 28.28 11.97 21.27
C ASP A 50 27.24 12.18 20.17
N GLY A 51 26.52 13.31 20.20
CA GLY A 51 25.46 13.65 19.23
C GLY A 51 25.96 13.79 17.79
N ASP A 52 27.28 14.05 17.60
CA ASP A 52 27.92 14.21 16.29
C ASP A 52 28.73 12.99 15.85
N VAL A 53 28.56 11.86 16.55
CA VAL A 53 29.31 10.63 16.30
C VAL A 53 29.22 10.16 14.85
N LEU A 54 28.07 10.34 14.18
CA LEU A 54 27.89 9.97 12.77
C LEU A 54 28.84 10.76 11.87
N SER A 55 28.98 12.06 12.05
CA SER A 55 29.91 12.89 11.27
C SER A 55 31.38 12.49 11.47
N THR A 56 31.71 12.02 12.69
CA THR A 56 33.04 11.51 13.00
C THR A 56 33.29 10.15 12.33
N LEU A 57 32.28 9.26 12.36
CA LEU A 57 32.36 7.93 11.77
C LEU A 57 32.38 7.98 10.24
N ALA A 58 31.66 8.93 9.63
CA ALA A 58 31.66 9.14 8.17
C ALA A 58 33.06 9.37 7.61
N ARG A 59 33.92 10.09 8.32
CA ARG A 59 35.32 10.34 7.92
C ARG A 59 36.19 9.07 7.88
N ARG A 60 35.73 7.98 8.47
CA ARG A 60 36.37 6.67 8.46
C ARG A 60 35.95 5.79 7.29
N LEU A 61 35.06 6.29 6.47
CA LEU A 61 34.65 5.66 5.22
C LEU A 61 35.44 6.31 4.07
N ARG A 62 35.75 5.54 3.05
CA ARG A 62 36.31 6.02 1.79
C ARG A 62 35.27 6.85 1.00
N GLY A 63 34.00 6.47 1.11
CA GLY A 63 32.81 7.06 0.55
C GLY A 63 31.61 6.28 1.03
N SER A 64 30.42 6.73 0.66
CA SER A 64 29.21 6.00 1.00
C SER A 64 28.08 6.32 0.06
N VAL A 65 27.07 5.45 0.05
CA VAL A 65 25.76 5.69 -0.60
C VAL A 65 24.64 5.43 0.39
N CYS A 66 23.55 6.16 0.20
CA CYS A 66 22.29 5.93 0.88
C CYS A 66 21.23 5.44 -0.11
N ILE A 67 20.42 4.48 0.32
CA ILE A 67 19.28 3.94 -0.43
C ILE A 67 18.01 4.25 0.36
N THR A 68 17.06 4.93 -0.28
CA THR A 68 15.78 5.32 0.32
C THR A 68 14.62 5.04 -0.63
N GLY A 69 13.39 5.15 -0.14
CA GLY A 69 12.15 4.88 -0.87
C GLY A 69 11.22 3.94 -0.09
N THR A 70 9.96 3.94 -0.37
CA THR A 70 8.95 3.21 0.41
C THR A 70 9.17 1.71 0.34
N ASN A 71 9.36 1.17 -0.85
CA ASN A 71 9.53 -0.27 -1.09
C ASN A 71 10.91 -0.58 -1.69
N GLY A 72 11.46 -1.77 -1.40
CA GLY A 72 12.68 -2.26 -2.00
C GLY A 72 13.99 -1.88 -1.32
N LYS A 73 14.00 -0.96 -0.35
CA LYS A 73 15.21 -0.46 0.32
C LYS A 73 16.20 -1.55 0.72
N THR A 74 15.78 -2.49 1.53
CA THR A 74 16.65 -3.55 2.07
C THR A 74 17.18 -4.48 0.98
N SER A 75 16.31 -4.84 0.03
CA SER A 75 16.70 -5.70 -1.10
C SER A 75 17.78 -5.04 -1.95
N THR A 76 17.55 -3.78 -2.31
CA THR A 76 18.46 -2.99 -3.13
C THR A 76 19.75 -2.67 -2.37
N ALA A 77 19.69 -2.31 -1.09
CA ALA A 77 20.88 -2.04 -0.28
C ALA A 77 21.80 -3.26 -0.17
N ASN A 78 21.23 -4.46 0.02
CA ASN A 78 21.99 -5.69 0.05
C ASN A 78 22.61 -6.00 -1.31
N LEU A 79 21.84 -5.84 -2.39
CA LEU A 79 22.33 -6.05 -3.75
C LEU A 79 23.48 -5.10 -4.09
N VAL A 80 23.33 -3.81 -3.75
CA VAL A 80 24.40 -2.80 -3.94
C VAL A 80 25.62 -3.14 -3.09
N ALA A 81 25.45 -3.54 -1.82
CA ALA A 81 26.57 -3.89 -0.95
C ALA A 81 27.36 -5.10 -1.48
N ASP A 82 26.67 -6.10 -2.02
CA ASP A 82 27.29 -7.28 -2.61
C ASP A 82 27.99 -6.91 -3.94
N ALA A 83 27.35 -6.13 -4.81
CA ALA A 83 27.93 -5.66 -6.06
C ALA A 83 29.20 -4.80 -5.83
N VAL A 84 29.12 -3.83 -4.89
CA VAL A 84 30.28 -3.01 -4.52
C VAL A 84 31.43 -3.89 -3.97
N SER A 85 31.10 -4.89 -3.14
CA SER A 85 32.09 -5.83 -2.60
C SER A 85 32.78 -6.65 -3.70
N ILE A 86 32.00 -7.10 -4.71
CA ILE A 86 32.50 -7.84 -5.86
C ILE A 86 33.41 -6.91 -6.72
N ALA A 87 32.88 -5.72 -7.07
CA ALA A 87 33.60 -4.76 -7.91
C ALA A 87 34.97 -4.35 -7.31
N ILE A 88 35.02 -4.04 -6.02
CA ILE A 88 36.26 -3.70 -5.32
C ILE A 88 37.24 -4.89 -5.35
N ARG A 89 36.76 -6.12 -5.12
CA ARG A 89 37.60 -7.33 -5.09
C ARG A 89 38.19 -7.64 -6.46
N GLU A 90 37.41 -7.56 -7.51
CA GLU A 90 37.84 -7.84 -8.88
C GLU A 90 38.81 -6.77 -9.39
N ALA A 91 38.56 -5.51 -9.05
CA ALA A 91 39.53 -4.43 -9.39
C ALA A 91 40.88 -4.55 -8.70
N GLY A 92 40.95 -5.20 -7.54
CA GLY A 92 42.17 -5.38 -6.74
C GLY A 92 42.92 -6.66 -6.99
N SER A 93 42.58 -7.49 -7.97
CA SER A 93 43.10 -8.86 -8.18
C SER A 93 44.59 -8.95 -8.55
N GLY A 94 45.40 -7.97 -8.26
CA GLY A 94 46.83 -7.94 -8.56
C GLY A 94 47.81 -7.91 -7.39
N GLY A 95 47.39 -8.05 -6.14
CA GLY A 95 48.33 -7.98 -5.02
C GLY A 95 47.74 -8.35 -3.66
N ASP A 96 48.62 -8.77 -2.77
CA ASP A 96 48.41 -9.23 -1.37
C ASP A 96 47.84 -8.15 -0.40
N SER A 97 47.15 -7.13 -0.89
CA SER A 97 46.58 -6.06 -0.05
C SER A 97 45.28 -6.51 0.62
N LYS A 98 45.12 -6.30 1.92
CA LYS A 98 43.85 -6.42 2.63
C LYS A 98 42.86 -5.50 1.94
N MET A 99 41.92 -6.10 1.23
CA MET A 99 40.89 -5.38 0.48
C MET A 99 40.00 -4.57 1.41
N PRO A 100 39.60 -3.34 1.03
CA PRO A 100 38.64 -2.56 1.80
C PRO A 100 37.33 -3.30 1.90
N SER A 101 36.74 -3.34 3.10
CA SER A 101 35.44 -3.98 3.38
C SER A 101 34.30 -3.04 3.05
N VAL A 102 33.14 -3.59 2.76
CA VAL A 102 31.88 -2.83 2.71
C VAL A 102 31.23 -2.85 4.07
N VAL A 103 30.79 -1.70 4.54
CA VAL A 103 30.00 -1.53 5.77
C VAL A 103 28.54 -1.26 5.40
N SER A 104 27.61 -2.04 5.96
CA SER A 104 26.19 -1.91 5.66
C SER A 104 25.32 -2.25 6.87
N ASN A 105 24.13 -1.61 6.97
CA ASN A 105 23.10 -1.91 7.96
C ASN A 105 22.11 -2.98 7.45
N ARG A 106 22.64 -4.16 7.09
CA ARG A 106 21.93 -5.27 6.40
C ARG A 106 20.69 -5.78 7.15
N ASP A 107 20.59 -5.49 8.45
CA ASP A 107 19.46 -5.94 9.30
C ASP A 107 18.20 -5.06 9.14
N GLY A 108 18.23 -4.06 8.24
CA GLY A 108 17.07 -3.20 7.95
C GLY A 108 16.85 -2.05 8.94
N ASP A 109 17.81 -1.78 9.83
CA ASP A 109 17.78 -0.64 10.75
C ASP A 109 18.11 0.67 10.02
N ASN A 110 17.10 1.27 9.41
CA ASN A 110 17.22 2.38 8.45
C ASN A 110 17.21 3.79 9.06
N MET A 111 17.17 3.89 10.38
CA MET A 111 17.28 5.16 11.09
C MET A 111 18.75 5.54 11.35
N GLU A 112 19.02 6.80 11.69
CA GLU A 112 20.37 7.31 12.01
C GLU A 112 21.12 6.40 13.01
N MET A 113 20.44 5.91 14.04
CA MET A 113 20.98 5.00 15.06
C MET A 113 21.46 3.68 14.46
N GLY A 114 20.76 3.13 13.49
CA GLY A 114 21.12 1.90 12.79
C GLY A 114 22.40 2.08 11.96
N ILE A 115 22.52 3.19 11.25
CA ILE A 115 23.71 3.57 10.48
C ILE A 115 24.92 3.74 11.41
N VAL A 116 24.74 4.46 12.54
CA VAL A 116 25.80 4.61 13.57
C VAL A 116 26.20 3.24 14.12
N THR A 117 25.24 2.35 14.39
CA THR A 117 25.52 0.97 14.83
C THR A 117 26.38 0.22 13.80
N ALA A 118 25.99 0.28 12.55
CA ALA A 118 26.68 -0.41 11.46
C ALA A 118 28.14 0.05 11.34
N ILE A 119 28.39 1.35 11.29
CA ILE A 119 29.74 1.90 11.15
C ILE A 119 30.56 1.62 12.42
N ALA A 120 30.01 1.94 13.59
CA ALA A 120 30.74 1.79 14.86
C ALA A 120 31.15 0.34 15.15
N CYS A 121 30.27 -0.62 14.84
CA CYS A 121 30.50 -2.03 15.16
C CYS A 121 31.34 -2.77 14.09
N GLN A 122 31.28 -2.35 12.84
CA GLN A 122 32.00 -3.00 11.73
C GLN A 122 33.37 -2.36 11.46
N THR A 123 33.62 -1.13 11.92
CA THR A 123 34.95 -0.50 11.79
C THR A 123 35.80 -0.74 13.05
N SER A 124 37.13 -0.69 12.88
CA SER A 124 38.04 -0.81 14.02
C SER A 124 37.89 0.36 15.01
N ALA A 125 37.95 0.08 16.32
CA ALA A 125 37.88 1.13 17.36
C ALA A 125 39.24 1.84 17.55
N GLY A 126 40.26 1.45 16.80
CA GLY A 126 41.62 1.97 16.99
C GLY A 126 41.82 3.41 16.53
N CYS A 127 42.68 4.13 17.21
CA CYS A 127 43.12 5.48 16.83
C CYS A 127 44.05 5.50 15.61
N THR A 128 44.27 4.36 14.96
CA THR A 128 45.13 4.25 13.78
C THR A 128 44.52 5.01 12.60
N ARG A 129 45.33 5.90 12.03
CA ARG A 129 44.99 6.59 10.79
C ARG A 129 44.97 5.53 9.69
N LEU A 130 43.82 5.34 9.08
CA LEU A 130 43.66 4.48 7.91
C LEU A 130 44.08 5.28 6.67
N THR A 131 44.80 4.65 5.77
CA THR A 131 44.97 5.18 4.42
C THR A 131 43.63 5.13 3.68
N GLU A 132 43.45 5.91 2.61
CA GLU A 132 42.18 5.92 1.85
C GLU A 132 41.84 4.51 1.34
N ASP A 133 42.86 3.72 0.95
CA ASP A 133 42.66 2.36 0.46
C ASP A 133 42.30 1.35 1.56
N GLU A 134 42.57 1.67 2.82
CA GLU A 134 42.18 0.84 3.98
C GLU A 134 40.81 1.17 4.52
N LYS A 135 40.21 2.30 4.10
CA LYS A 135 38.90 2.69 4.55
C LYS A 135 37.81 1.85 3.86
N PRO A 136 36.81 1.34 4.60
CA PRO A 136 35.68 0.64 4.00
C PRO A 136 34.78 1.61 3.22
N TYR A 137 34.01 1.09 2.30
CA TYR A 137 32.91 1.83 1.63
C TYR A 137 31.59 1.59 2.34
N GLY A 138 30.78 2.63 2.53
CA GLY A 138 29.49 2.56 3.20
C GLY A 138 28.34 2.34 2.22
N VAL A 139 27.46 1.38 2.50
CA VAL A 139 26.19 1.18 1.77
C VAL A 139 25.07 1.11 2.79
N PHE A 140 24.23 2.13 2.83
CA PHE A 140 23.25 2.28 3.91
C PHE A 140 21.83 2.39 3.38
N GLU A 141 20.93 1.58 3.94
CA GLU A 141 19.51 1.82 3.89
C GLU A 141 19.18 2.99 4.81
N CYS A 142 18.38 3.96 4.33
CA CYS A 142 17.96 5.15 5.07
C CYS A 142 16.45 5.35 4.93
N ASP A 143 15.78 5.57 6.05
CA ASP A 143 14.38 5.95 6.07
C ASP A 143 14.20 7.35 5.46
N GLU A 144 13.13 7.56 4.74
CA GLU A 144 12.87 8.77 3.96
C GLU A 144 12.90 10.04 4.81
N LEU A 145 12.24 10.04 5.97
CA LEU A 145 12.22 11.20 6.87
C LEU A 145 13.54 11.40 7.63
N TYR A 146 14.33 10.34 7.77
CA TYR A 146 15.65 10.42 8.40
C TYR A 146 16.75 10.92 7.45
N THR A 147 16.50 10.96 6.14
CA THR A 147 17.46 11.49 5.15
C THR A 147 17.97 12.88 5.54
N ARG A 148 17.11 13.79 6.00
CA ARG A 148 17.46 15.15 6.43
C ARG A 148 18.38 15.21 7.67
N LYS A 149 18.46 14.13 8.47
CA LYS A 149 19.38 14.00 9.61
C LYS A 149 20.68 13.31 9.21
N VAL A 150 20.59 12.35 8.29
CA VAL A 150 21.69 11.47 7.89
C VAL A 150 22.58 12.15 6.84
N LEU A 151 22.01 12.65 5.74
CA LEU A 151 22.77 13.18 4.61
C LEU A 151 23.74 14.30 4.99
N PRO A 152 23.35 15.33 5.77
CA PRO A 152 24.28 16.43 6.12
C PRO A 152 25.49 15.97 6.95
N LYS A 153 25.32 14.87 7.72
CA LYS A 153 26.36 14.32 8.58
C LYS A 153 27.23 13.29 7.87
N LEU A 154 26.61 12.42 7.06
CA LEU A 154 27.27 11.34 6.34
C LEU A 154 27.93 11.83 5.05
N ARG A 155 27.28 12.79 4.33
CA ARG A 155 27.67 13.32 3.02
C ARG A 155 27.97 12.21 2.01
N PRO A 156 26.97 11.39 1.67
CA PRO A 156 27.17 10.27 0.78
C PRO A 156 27.49 10.73 -0.63
N ASP A 157 28.21 9.90 -1.40
CA ASP A 157 28.50 10.13 -2.82
C ASP A 157 27.22 10.19 -3.65
N ALA A 158 26.24 9.35 -3.30
CA ALA A 158 24.92 9.34 -3.93
C ALA A 158 23.80 8.94 -2.96
N LEU A 159 22.62 9.46 -3.23
CA LEU A 159 21.35 9.00 -2.69
C LEU A 159 20.57 8.31 -3.80
N LEU A 160 20.19 7.05 -3.60
CA LEU A 160 19.26 6.33 -4.48
C LEU A 160 17.84 6.44 -3.95
N LEU A 161 16.94 6.96 -4.77
CA LEU A 161 15.51 7.07 -4.51
C LEU A 161 14.75 6.08 -5.39
N LEU A 162 14.19 5.02 -4.76
CA LEU A 162 13.58 3.89 -5.47
C LEU A 162 12.16 4.17 -5.93
N ASN A 163 11.32 4.60 -5.00
CA ASN A 163 9.90 4.88 -5.20
C ASN A 163 9.33 5.56 -3.96
N LEU A 164 8.19 6.22 -4.13
CA LEU A 164 7.44 6.84 -3.04
C LEU A 164 5.98 6.41 -3.11
N PHE A 165 5.50 5.75 -2.06
CA PHE A 165 4.12 5.31 -1.89
C PHE A 165 3.59 5.73 -0.53
N ARG A 166 2.29 5.73 -0.36
CA ARG A 166 1.67 5.83 0.96
C ARG A 166 2.16 4.70 1.86
N ASP A 167 2.66 5.04 3.03
CA ASP A 167 3.10 4.10 4.04
C ASP A 167 2.90 4.72 5.41
N GLN A 168 2.08 4.12 6.27
CA GLN A 168 1.86 4.55 7.65
C GLN A 168 1.56 6.06 7.77
N LEU A 169 0.48 6.54 7.12
CA LEU A 169 0.10 7.96 7.09
C LEU A 169 -0.11 8.57 8.47
N ASP A 170 -0.52 7.77 9.44
CA ASP A 170 -0.65 8.16 10.85
C ASP A 170 0.70 8.50 11.50
N ARG A 171 1.78 7.95 11.00
CA ARG A 171 3.14 8.10 11.54
C ARG A 171 3.99 9.09 10.75
N TYR A 172 3.95 9.00 9.43
CA TYR A 172 4.79 9.82 8.54
C TYR A 172 4.05 11.05 8.02
N GLY A 173 2.72 11.05 8.03
CA GLY A 173 1.88 12.06 7.41
C GLY A 173 1.81 11.87 5.90
N GLU A 174 1.48 12.92 5.20
CA GLU A 174 1.29 12.91 3.74
C GLU A 174 2.62 12.74 2.99
N ILE A 175 2.55 12.19 1.76
CA ILE A 175 3.71 11.94 0.88
C ILE A 175 4.50 13.23 0.62
N ASP A 176 3.84 14.37 0.51
CA ASP A 176 4.47 15.68 0.29
C ASP A 176 5.48 16.01 1.40
N ARG A 177 5.21 15.61 2.63
CA ARG A 177 6.16 15.76 3.75
C ARG A 177 7.42 14.92 3.56
N THR A 178 7.25 13.71 3.03
CA THR A 178 8.36 12.82 2.72
C THR A 178 9.21 13.37 1.58
N GLN A 179 8.58 13.85 0.49
CA GLN A 179 9.26 14.51 -0.62
C GLN A 179 10.06 15.73 -0.13
N LYS A 180 9.43 16.59 0.66
CA LYS A 180 10.07 17.78 1.22
C LYS A 180 11.27 17.42 2.10
N ALA A 181 11.18 16.38 2.93
CA ALA A 181 12.29 15.94 3.76
C ALA A 181 13.51 15.48 2.94
N ILE A 182 13.27 14.80 1.81
CA ILE A 182 14.34 14.35 0.91
C ILE A 182 14.96 15.56 0.17
N ILE A 183 14.14 16.50 -0.30
CA ILE A 183 14.62 17.75 -0.94
C ILE A 183 15.49 18.53 0.03
N GLU A 184 15.03 18.81 1.26
CA GLU A 184 15.80 19.49 2.30
C GLU A 184 17.12 18.76 2.60
N ALA A 185 17.12 17.42 2.61
CA ALA A 185 18.33 16.63 2.83
C ALA A 185 19.36 16.83 1.71
N LEU A 186 18.93 16.88 0.45
CA LEU A 186 19.79 17.11 -0.72
C LEU A 186 20.30 18.56 -0.77
N GLU A 187 19.50 19.54 -0.38
CA GLU A 187 19.95 20.94 -0.22
C GLU A 187 21.04 21.07 0.83
N LEU A 188 20.93 20.35 1.95
CA LEU A 188 21.92 20.33 3.03
C LEU A 188 23.16 19.47 2.70
N SER A 189 23.13 18.68 1.62
CA SER A 189 24.23 17.83 1.15
C SER A 189 24.49 18.05 -0.35
N PRO A 190 25.03 19.22 -0.74
CA PRO A 190 25.09 19.65 -2.14
C PRO A 190 26.02 18.82 -3.02
N ASP A 191 26.94 18.06 -2.45
CA ASP A 191 27.87 17.16 -3.17
C ASP A 191 27.27 15.78 -3.46
N THR A 192 26.09 15.46 -2.89
CA THR A 192 25.42 14.18 -3.07
C THR A 192 24.68 14.14 -4.41
N VAL A 193 24.95 13.12 -5.22
CA VAL A 193 24.25 12.85 -6.47
C VAL A 193 22.91 12.16 -6.17
N LEU A 194 21.83 12.60 -6.77
CA LEU A 194 20.53 11.94 -6.70
C LEU A 194 20.38 10.96 -7.87
N VAL A 195 20.37 9.66 -7.57
CA VAL A 195 19.97 8.60 -8.50
C VAL A 195 18.49 8.30 -8.22
N TYR A 196 17.63 8.36 -9.23
CA TYR A 196 16.19 8.25 -8.98
C TYR A 196 15.45 7.51 -10.09
N ASN A 197 14.34 6.88 -9.69
CA ASN A 197 13.42 6.22 -10.60
C ASN A 197 12.60 7.27 -11.37
N ALA A 198 12.88 7.42 -12.66
CA ALA A 198 12.18 8.37 -13.52
C ALA A 198 10.75 7.89 -13.86
N ASP A 199 10.46 6.59 -13.72
CA ASP A 199 9.14 6.02 -13.96
C ASP A 199 8.17 6.30 -12.79
N ASP A 200 8.65 6.86 -11.67
CA ASP A 200 7.82 7.31 -10.55
C ASP A 200 7.65 8.83 -10.58
N PRO A 201 6.41 9.35 -10.78
CA PRO A 201 6.14 10.80 -10.78
C PRO A 201 6.58 11.51 -9.50
N LEU A 202 6.45 10.84 -8.35
CA LEU A 202 6.82 11.39 -7.05
C LEU A 202 8.34 11.50 -6.88
N CYS A 203 9.10 10.53 -7.39
CA CYS A 203 10.56 10.60 -7.43
C CYS A 203 11.05 11.68 -8.40
N SER A 204 10.42 11.79 -9.56
CA SER A 204 10.72 12.85 -10.55
C SER A 204 10.48 14.24 -9.99
N MET A 205 9.46 14.42 -9.15
CA MET A 205 9.19 15.69 -8.47
C MET A 205 10.27 16.04 -7.44
N VAL A 206 10.82 15.07 -6.74
CA VAL A 206 11.97 15.28 -5.83
C VAL A 206 13.20 15.74 -6.59
N ALA A 207 13.42 15.22 -7.80
CA ALA A 207 14.55 15.57 -8.64
C ALA A 207 14.44 16.96 -9.28
N GLU A 208 13.23 17.48 -9.47
CA GLU A 208 12.96 18.72 -10.21
C GLU A 208 13.83 19.92 -9.79
N PRO A 209 14.01 20.24 -8.49
CA PRO A 209 14.84 21.38 -8.06
C PRO A 209 16.33 21.22 -8.40
N PHE A 210 16.80 20.00 -8.69
CA PHE A 210 18.22 19.68 -8.85
C PHE A 210 18.62 19.32 -10.28
N ARG A 211 17.67 19.28 -11.23
CA ARG A 211 17.94 18.96 -12.65
C ARG A 211 18.96 19.90 -13.28
N SER A 212 18.82 21.20 -13.03
CA SER A 212 19.73 22.22 -13.58
C SER A 212 21.16 22.13 -13.04
N ASP A 213 21.35 21.51 -11.88
CA ASP A 213 22.64 21.42 -11.20
C ASP A 213 23.52 20.27 -11.72
N GLY A 214 22.97 19.41 -12.59
CA GLY A 214 23.64 18.21 -13.10
C GLY A 214 23.89 17.13 -12.04
N ARG A 215 23.15 17.19 -10.92
CA ARG A 215 23.27 16.23 -9.82
C ARG A 215 22.25 15.10 -9.88
N CYS A 216 21.42 15.06 -10.91
CA CYS A 216 20.37 14.06 -11.06
C CYS A 216 20.78 13.00 -12.09
N VAL A 217 20.58 11.75 -11.74
CA VAL A 217 20.81 10.59 -12.61
C VAL A 217 19.51 9.77 -12.65
N PRO A 218 18.65 10.00 -13.66
CA PRO A 218 17.43 9.23 -13.81
C PRO A 218 17.73 7.81 -14.32
N PHE A 219 16.97 6.82 -13.85
CA PHE A 219 16.87 5.50 -14.47
C PHE A 219 15.43 5.15 -14.75
N SER A 220 15.20 4.31 -15.74
CA SER A 220 13.89 3.72 -16.05
C SER A 220 14.04 2.25 -16.42
N CYS A 221 12.98 1.49 -16.21
CA CYS A 221 12.90 0.09 -16.58
C CYS A 221 11.83 -0.08 -17.66
N SER A 222 12.27 -0.09 -18.93
CA SER A 222 11.35 -0.34 -20.04
C SER A 222 11.04 -1.83 -20.13
N LEU A 223 9.77 -2.13 -20.25
CA LEU A 223 9.27 -3.47 -20.33
C LEU A 223 8.87 -3.68 -21.80
N ASP A 224 9.68 -4.38 -22.57
CA ASP A 224 9.35 -4.75 -23.95
C ASP A 224 8.36 -5.92 -24.02
N ARG A 225 7.63 -6.18 -22.92
CA ARG A 225 6.62 -7.22 -22.86
C ARG A 225 5.35 -6.76 -23.54
N THR A 226 4.85 -7.58 -24.44
CA THR A 226 3.51 -7.48 -25.03
C THR A 226 2.43 -8.03 -24.09
N ASP A 227 2.77 -8.29 -22.84
CA ASP A 227 1.88 -8.91 -21.89
C ASP A 227 0.69 -7.99 -21.56
N SER A 228 -0.50 -8.50 -21.82
CA SER A 228 -1.79 -8.00 -21.33
C SER A 228 -1.80 -7.77 -19.81
N ASP A 229 -0.94 -8.47 -19.10
CA ASP A 229 -0.73 -8.35 -17.64
C ASP A 229 -0.28 -6.96 -17.14
N LEU A 230 0.11 -6.06 -18.02
CA LEU A 230 0.61 -4.73 -17.66
C LEU A 230 -0.41 -3.61 -17.88
N LEU A 231 -1.54 -3.92 -18.52
CA LEU A 231 -2.65 -2.98 -18.72
C LEU A 231 -3.74 -3.12 -17.66
N ASP A 232 -3.78 -4.27 -16.94
CA ASP A 232 -4.77 -4.58 -15.92
C ASP A 232 -4.40 -4.09 -14.51
N GLY A 233 -3.39 -3.25 -14.39
CA GLY A 233 -3.26 -2.45 -13.19
C GLY A 233 -4.31 -1.35 -13.22
N ASP A 234 -5.55 -1.66 -12.85
CA ASP A 234 -6.44 -0.60 -12.37
C ASP A 234 -5.62 0.20 -11.36
N GLY A 235 -5.25 1.41 -11.72
CA GLY A 235 -4.47 2.30 -10.86
C GLY A 235 -5.13 2.63 -9.51
N SER A 236 -5.99 1.76 -8.98
CA SER A 236 -6.73 1.91 -7.72
C SER A 236 -5.79 2.12 -6.53
N ALA A 237 -4.58 1.56 -6.56
CA ALA A 237 -3.55 1.76 -5.55
C ALA A 237 -2.48 2.81 -5.96
N SER A 238 -2.77 3.68 -6.90
CA SER A 238 -1.86 4.75 -7.32
C SER A 238 -1.92 5.94 -6.36
N ASP A 239 -0.76 6.37 -5.88
CA ASP A 239 -0.60 7.51 -4.98
C ASP A 239 -0.26 8.81 -5.73
N SER A 240 -0.15 8.76 -7.05
CA SER A 240 0.12 9.92 -7.90
C SER A 240 -0.58 9.78 -9.26
N ARG A 241 -1.85 10.04 -9.27
CA ARG A 241 -2.64 10.17 -10.51
C ARG A 241 -2.63 11.57 -11.07
N LEU A 242 -2.29 12.55 -10.24
CA LEU A 242 -2.31 13.95 -10.60
C LEU A 242 -0.90 14.45 -10.92
N CYS A 243 -0.82 15.30 -11.93
CA CYS A 243 0.42 15.98 -12.28
C CYS A 243 0.92 16.84 -11.10
N PRO A 244 2.14 16.62 -10.60
CA PRO A 244 2.65 17.37 -9.47
C PRO A 244 2.88 18.86 -9.79
N VAL A 245 2.86 19.25 -11.06
CA VAL A 245 3.08 20.63 -11.51
C VAL A 245 1.77 21.42 -11.65
N CYS A 246 0.79 20.87 -12.36
CA CYS A 246 -0.46 21.60 -12.63
C CYS A 246 -1.69 21.01 -11.95
N GLY A 247 -1.58 19.82 -11.35
CA GLY A 247 -2.67 19.13 -10.64
C GLY A 247 -3.65 18.39 -11.54
N MET A 248 -3.51 18.46 -12.87
CA MET A 248 -4.39 17.72 -13.78
C MET A 248 -4.00 16.25 -13.86
N PRO A 249 -4.93 15.34 -14.23
CA PRO A 249 -4.63 13.92 -14.35
C PRO A 249 -3.44 13.63 -15.26
N LEU A 250 -2.59 12.67 -14.85
CA LEU A 250 -1.51 12.14 -15.68
C LEU A 250 -2.07 11.07 -16.63
N SER A 251 -1.61 11.13 -17.87
CA SER A 251 -1.90 10.09 -18.86
C SER A 251 -0.76 9.07 -18.84
N TYR A 252 -1.08 7.80 -18.70
CA TYR A 252 -0.14 6.70 -18.71
C TYR A 252 -0.25 5.93 -20.02
N SER A 253 0.86 5.77 -20.73
CA SER A 253 0.91 4.87 -21.89
C SER A 253 1.21 3.44 -21.45
N ARG A 254 1.72 3.25 -20.23
CA ARG A 254 2.03 1.97 -19.60
C ARG A 254 2.17 2.14 -18.10
N VAL A 255 1.59 1.24 -17.34
CA VAL A 255 1.73 1.14 -15.87
C VAL A 255 2.48 -0.15 -15.55
N ALA A 256 3.52 -0.06 -14.73
CA ALA A 256 4.24 -1.21 -14.23
C ALA A 256 3.62 -1.76 -12.95
N TYR A 257 3.42 -0.89 -11.96
CA TYR A 257 2.71 -1.15 -10.71
C TYR A 257 2.45 0.17 -9.95
N GLY A 258 1.28 0.32 -9.35
CA GLY A 258 0.87 1.57 -8.70
C GLY A 258 0.93 2.75 -9.67
N GLN A 259 1.71 3.79 -9.35
CA GLN A 259 1.96 4.94 -10.23
C GLN A 259 3.24 4.83 -11.06
N ILE A 260 3.98 3.73 -10.94
CA ILE A 260 5.24 3.56 -11.68
C ILE A 260 4.94 3.12 -13.11
N GLY A 261 5.44 3.87 -14.07
CA GLY A 261 5.22 3.60 -15.47
C GLY A 261 5.64 4.73 -16.40
N ASN A 262 5.17 4.69 -17.62
CA ASN A 262 5.45 5.70 -18.61
C ASN A 262 4.29 6.71 -18.63
N TYR A 263 4.50 7.88 -18.06
CA TYR A 263 3.49 8.91 -17.84
C TYR A 263 3.83 10.25 -18.51
N ARG A 264 2.78 11.03 -18.77
CA ARG A 264 2.88 12.40 -19.25
C ARG A 264 1.65 13.20 -18.82
N CYS A 265 1.84 14.48 -18.54
CA CYS A 265 0.72 15.39 -18.34
C CYS A 265 0.26 15.97 -19.68
N ALA A 266 -0.96 15.64 -20.11
CA ALA A 266 -1.53 16.17 -21.34
C ALA A 266 -1.80 17.69 -21.26
N SER A 267 -2.01 18.24 -20.04
CA SER A 267 -2.37 19.62 -19.82
C SER A 267 -1.16 20.57 -19.85
N CYS A 268 -0.09 20.29 -19.11
CA CYS A 268 1.08 21.18 -19.04
C CYS A 268 2.32 20.63 -19.76
N GLY A 269 2.25 19.42 -20.31
CA GLY A 269 3.36 18.78 -21.01
C GLY A 269 4.46 18.24 -20.10
N TRP A 270 4.28 18.26 -18.77
CA TRP A 270 5.26 17.72 -17.85
C TRP A 270 5.43 16.22 -18.06
N GLU A 271 6.68 15.81 -18.14
CA GLU A 271 7.08 14.42 -18.36
C GLU A 271 8.39 14.14 -17.61
N PRO A 272 8.72 12.86 -17.31
CA PRO A 272 9.96 12.51 -16.66
C PRO A 272 11.17 12.93 -17.51
N GLU A 273 12.30 13.17 -16.85
CA GLU A 273 13.57 13.33 -17.52
C GLU A 273 13.97 12.00 -18.17
N ALA A 274 14.23 12.02 -19.47
CA ALA A 274 14.62 10.82 -20.18
C ALA A 274 16.00 10.35 -19.71
N PRO A 275 16.13 9.10 -19.18
CA PRO A 275 17.43 8.56 -18.83
C PRO A 275 18.34 8.50 -20.06
N ILE A 276 19.67 8.62 -19.85
CA ILE A 276 20.64 8.31 -20.88
C ILE A 276 20.52 6.84 -21.28
N PRO A 277 20.93 6.44 -22.51
CA PRO A 277 20.77 5.06 -22.98
C PRO A 277 21.29 3.99 -22.02
N ASP A 278 22.38 4.27 -21.32
CA ASP A 278 22.99 3.32 -20.38
C ASP A 278 22.19 3.11 -19.09
N ASN A 279 21.28 4.02 -18.76
CA ASN A 279 20.41 3.96 -17.59
C ASN A 279 18.97 3.55 -17.97
N ARG A 280 18.77 3.11 -19.21
CA ARG A 280 17.54 2.46 -19.67
C ARG A 280 17.71 0.96 -19.61
N PHE A 281 16.96 0.35 -18.75
CA PHE A 281 16.94 -1.10 -18.58
C PHE A 281 15.72 -1.67 -19.28
N SER A 282 15.87 -2.84 -19.92
CA SER A 282 14.75 -3.53 -20.54
C SER A 282 14.65 -4.92 -19.95
N VAL A 283 13.43 -5.29 -19.54
CA VAL A 283 13.15 -6.66 -19.11
C VAL A 283 12.81 -7.49 -20.32
N VAL A 284 13.51 -8.61 -20.48
CA VAL A 284 13.35 -9.53 -21.61
C VAL A 284 13.14 -10.94 -21.09
N ASP A 285 12.04 -11.56 -21.46
CA ASP A 285 11.84 -12.99 -21.25
C ASP A 285 12.42 -13.75 -22.42
N MET A 286 13.38 -14.60 -22.11
CA MET A 286 13.92 -15.53 -23.09
C MET A 286 13.04 -16.76 -23.14
N PRO A 287 12.50 -17.15 -24.31
CA PRO A 287 11.68 -18.33 -24.44
C PRO A 287 12.47 -19.58 -23.99
N ALA A 288 11.73 -20.59 -23.52
CA ALA A 288 12.31 -21.90 -23.23
C ALA A 288 13.03 -22.43 -24.48
N GLY A 289 14.25 -22.94 -24.28
CA GLY A 289 15.04 -23.50 -25.39
C GLY A 289 14.42 -24.81 -25.90
N ASP A 290 14.61 -25.11 -27.18
CA ASP A 290 14.17 -26.37 -27.80
C ASP A 290 14.70 -27.65 -27.13
N ASN A 291 15.65 -27.48 -26.18
CA ASN A 291 16.28 -28.54 -25.41
C ASN A 291 15.62 -28.81 -24.06
N GLY A 292 14.45 -28.21 -23.75
CA GLY A 292 13.77 -28.35 -22.47
C GLY A 292 14.36 -27.50 -21.32
N GLU A 293 15.21 -26.53 -21.62
CA GLU A 293 15.66 -25.53 -20.66
C GLU A 293 14.49 -24.56 -20.40
N ALA A 294 14.17 -24.31 -19.12
CA ALA A 294 13.16 -23.36 -18.72
C ALA A 294 13.48 -21.96 -19.27
N GLY A 295 12.48 -21.21 -19.66
CA GLY A 295 12.64 -19.82 -20.08
C GLY A 295 13.33 -19.00 -18.98
N GLU A 296 14.20 -18.07 -19.36
CA GLU A 296 15.01 -17.28 -18.44
C GLU A 296 14.58 -15.82 -18.47
N HIS A 297 14.24 -15.27 -17.29
CA HIS A 297 13.94 -13.86 -17.13
C HIS A 297 15.25 -13.06 -16.98
N ARG A 298 15.44 -12.05 -17.83
CA ARG A 298 16.70 -11.29 -17.89
C ARG A 298 16.43 -9.78 -17.96
N ILE A 299 17.28 -9.01 -17.30
CA ILE A 299 17.37 -7.56 -17.51
C ILE A 299 18.49 -7.26 -18.50
N TYR A 300 18.10 -6.57 -19.56
CA TYR A 300 19.05 -5.96 -20.47
C TYR A 300 19.58 -4.66 -19.87
N MET A 301 20.90 -4.55 -19.75
CA MET A 301 21.59 -3.34 -19.36
C MET A 301 22.18 -2.71 -20.61
N GLY A 302 21.81 -1.46 -20.92
CA GLY A 302 22.38 -0.72 -22.01
C GLY A 302 23.91 -0.65 -21.94
N CYS A 303 24.57 -0.67 -23.08
CA CYS A 303 26.01 -0.55 -23.14
C CYS A 303 26.46 0.65 -23.95
N MET A 304 27.29 1.53 -23.39
CA MET A 304 28.07 2.47 -24.18
C MET A 304 29.11 1.69 -25.00
N GLY A 305 28.86 1.51 -26.30
CA GLY A 305 29.85 1.05 -27.28
C GLY A 305 30.20 -0.44 -27.32
N GLY A 306 29.45 -1.33 -26.65
CA GLY A 306 29.76 -2.75 -26.55
C GLY A 306 28.60 -3.69 -26.79
N ASN A 307 28.84 -4.99 -26.67
CA ASN A 307 27.79 -6.00 -26.71
C ASN A 307 26.80 -5.83 -25.55
N PRO A 308 25.51 -6.05 -25.80
CA PRO A 308 24.49 -6.00 -24.76
C PRO A 308 24.84 -6.96 -23.62
N SER A 309 24.74 -6.46 -22.39
CA SER A 309 24.90 -7.27 -21.19
C SER A 309 23.54 -7.60 -20.58
N TYR A 310 23.35 -8.85 -20.22
CA TYR A 310 22.14 -9.32 -19.56
C TYR A 310 22.46 -9.77 -18.14
N VAL A 311 21.55 -9.45 -17.22
CA VAL A 311 21.58 -9.98 -15.86
C VAL A 311 20.39 -10.93 -15.72
N PRO A 312 20.61 -12.22 -15.42
CA PRO A 312 19.52 -13.11 -15.07
C PRO A 312 18.83 -12.56 -13.83
N CYS A 313 17.52 -12.39 -13.89
CA CYS A 313 16.74 -12.00 -12.74
C CYS A 313 16.00 -13.22 -12.18
N PRO A 314 15.89 -13.33 -10.84
CA PRO A 314 14.97 -14.28 -10.26
C PRO A 314 13.56 -14.00 -10.76
N PRO A 315 12.70 -15.01 -10.91
CA PRO A 315 11.32 -14.84 -11.32
C PRO A 315 10.45 -14.22 -10.21
N ASP A 316 11.05 -13.33 -9.41
CA ASP A 316 10.40 -12.61 -8.30
C ASP A 316 9.54 -11.43 -8.78
N GLY A 317 9.38 -11.31 -10.10
CA GLY A 317 8.53 -10.32 -10.76
C GLY A 317 9.15 -8.93 -10.88
N LEU A 318 8.43 -8.06 -11.59
CA LEU A 318 8.81 -6.73 -12.04
C LEU A 318 9.43 -5.79 -10.98
N TYR A 319 9.00 -5.92 -9.74
CA TYR A 319 9.54 -5.17 -8.62
C TYR A 319 11.05 -5.44 -8.37
N MET A 320 11.47 -6.70 -8.57
CA MET A 320 12.87 -7.04 -8.43
C MET A 320 13.69 -6.50 -9.60
N ASP A 321 13.09 -6.42 -10.77
CA ASP A 321 13.70 -5.84 -11.96
C ASP A 321 14.06 -4.37 -11.74
N TYR A 322 13.13 -3.59 -11.17
CA TYR A 322 13.39 -2.21 -10.74
C TYR A 322 14.49 -2.11 -9.68
N ASN A 323 14.55 -3.04 -8.72
CA ASN A 323 15.61 -3.04 -7.72
C ASN A 323 17.00 -3.34 -8.32
N VAL A 324 17.07 -4.25 -9.29
CA VAL A 324 18.31 -4.59 -10.02
C VAL A 324 18.72 -3.42 -10.90
N ALA A 325 17.80 -2.82 -11.64
CA ALA A 325 18.05 -1.64 -12.46
C ALA A 325 18.57 -0.46 -11.63
N ALA A 326 17.93 -0.20 -10.48
CA ALA A 326 18.34 0.83 -9.54
C ALA A 326 19.75 0.58 -8.99
N ALA A 327 20.05 -0.67 -8.59
CA ALA A 327 21.37 -1.05 -8.10
C ALA A 327 22.43 -0.89 -9.19
N ALA A 328 22.15 -1.30 -10.42
CA ALA A 328 23.06 -1.16 -11.55
C ALA A 328 23.35 0.31 -11.87
N CYS A 329 22.31 1.16 -11.91
CA CYS A 329 22.45 2.60 -12.11
C CYS A 329 23.29 3.25 -11.00
N LEU A 330 23.01 2.94 -9.73
CA LEU A 330 23.76 3.48 -8.60
C LEU A 330 25.22 3.06 -8.63
N VAL A 331 25.52 1.75 -8.83
CA VAL A 331 26.91 1.24 -8.87
C VAL A 331 27.66 1.84 -10.06
N SER A 332 27.04 2.00 -11.22
CA SER A 332 27.63 2.68 -12.39
C SER A 332 27.96 4.15 -12.07
N THR A 333 27.05 4.86 -11.38
CA THR A 333 27.24 6.26 -11.01
C THR A 333 28.43 6.46 -10.07
N ILE A 334 28.65 5.55 -9.12
CA ILE A 334 29.75 5.68 -8.14
C ILE A 334 31.02 4.98 -8.57
N ALA A 335 30.98 4.15 -9.62
CA ALA A 335 32.15 3.36 -10.10
C ALA A 335 33.42 4.20 -10.30
N PRO A 336 33.41 5.43 -10.85
CA PRO A 336 34.60 6.26 -10.98
C PRO A 336 35.28 6.62 -9.65
N ARG A 337 34.55 6.57 -8.54
CA ARG A 337 35.09 6.81 -7.18
C ARG A 337 35.50 5.53 -6.48
N LEU A 338 34.92 4.39 -6.89
CA LEU A 338 35.21 3.08 -6.32
C LEU A 338 36.46 2.43 -6.92
N LEU A 339 36.60 2.60 -8.22
CA LEU A 339 37.59 1.83 -9.02
C LEU A 339 38.85 2.65 -9.31
N PRO A 340 40.01 2.00 -9.48
CA PRO A 340 41.26 2.69 -9.87
C PRO A 340 41.08 3.37 -11.23
N SER A 341 41.67 4.56 -11.39
CA SER A 341 41.66 5.31 -12.66
C SER A 341 42.29 4.52 -13.83
N SER A 342 43.06 3.49 -13.54
CA SER A 342 43.67 2.59 -14.53
C SER A 342 42.68 1.63 -15.19
N THR A 343 41.46 1.49 -14.68
CA THR A 343 40.47 0.53 -15.19
C THR A 343 39.95 0.95 -16.58
N GLY A 344 39.97 2.24 -16.90
CA GLY A 344 39.41 2.77 -18.15
C GLY A 344 37.88 2.68 -18.22
N CYS A 345 37.26 3.40 -19.16
CA CYS A 345 35.78 3.45 -19.23
C CYS A 345 35.17 2.08 -19.55
N ASP A 346 35.66 1.39 -20.57
CA ASP A 346 35.13 0.08 -20.98
C ASP A 346 35.31 -0.98 -19.89
N GLY A 347 36.49 -1.00 -19.24
CA GLY A 347 36.75 -1.91 -18.13
C GLY A 347 35.85 -1.67 -16.93
N THR A 348 35.50 -0.40 -16.65
CA THR A 348 34.59 -0.02 -15.57
C THR A 348 33.17 -0.56 -15.82
N VAL A 349 32.63 -0.41 -17.04
CA VAL A 349 31.32 -0.92 -17.42
C VAL A 349 31.22 -2.43 -17.27
N HIS A 350 32.21 -3.18 -17.82
CA HIS A 350 32.22 -4.63 -17.70
C HIS A 350 32.29 -5.10 -16.25
N LEU A 351 33.11 -4.46 -15.45
CA LEU A 351 33.30 -4.82 -14.05
C LEU A 351 32.03 -4.55 -13.22
N VAL A 352 31.31 -3.45 -13.50
CA VAL A 352 30.01 -3.16 -12.87
C VAL A 352 29.01 -4.22 -13.26
N HIS A 353 28.89 -4.56 -14.54
CA HIS A 353 27.96 -5.57 -15.02
C HIS A 353 28.24 -6.95 -14.41
N ASP A 354 29.50 -7.37 -14.33
CA ASP A 354 29.85 -8.65 -13.71
C ASP A 354 29.59 -8.63 -12.20
N ALA A 355 29.82 -7.50 -11.54
CA ALA A 355 29.53 -7.33 -10.12
C ALA A 355 28.02 -7.42 -9.83
N ILE A 356 27.17 -6.79 -10.64
CA ILE A 356 25.71 -6.90 -10.50
C ILE A 356 25.25 -8.33 -10.76
N ARG A 357 25.73 -8.97 -11.83
CA ARG A 357 25.44 -10.39 -12.13
C ARG A 357 25.81 -11.30 -10.97
N GLY A 358 27.01 -11.12 -10.44
CA GLY A 358 27.50 -11.88 -9.30
C GLY A 358 26.67 -11.64 -8.03
N ALA A 359 26.25 -10.39 -7.78
CA ALA A 359 25.40 -10.04 -6.64
C ALA A 359 24.01 -10.67 -6.74
N VAL A 360 23.40 -10.65 -7.94
CA VAL A 360 22.12 -11.31 -8.19
C VAL A 360 22.23 -12.83 -8.00
N ALA A 361 23.27 -13.45 -8.55
CA ALA A 361 23.50 -14.90 -8.45
C ALA A 361 23.78 -15.37 -7.00
N CYS A 362 24.48 -14.54 -6.21
CA CYS A 362 24.79 -14.85 -4.82
C CYS A 362 23.67 -14.45 -3.84
N ARG A 363 22.59 -13.88 -4.34
CA ARG A 363 21.49 -13.39 -3.51
C ARG A 363 20.91 -14.52 -2.67
N LYS A 364 20.91 -14.32 -1.37
CA LYS A 364 20.15 -15.16 -0.45
C LYS A 364 18.76 -14.59 -0.32
N PRO A 365 17.70 -15.43 -0.22
CA PRO A 365 16.40 -14.95 0.18
C PRO A 365 16.57 -14.10 1.45
N ILE A 366 16.06 -12.86 1.41
CA ILE A 366 16.17 -11.98 2.57
C ILE A 366 15.30 -12.59 3.65
N GLY A 367 15.92 -13.23 4.63
CA GLY A 367 15.23 -13.75 5.80
C GLY A 367 14.50 -12.59 6.47
N GLY A 368 13.17 -12.60 6.42
CA GLY A 368 12.35 -11.57 7.02
C GLY A 368 11.37 -10.85 6.08
N ARG A 369 11.26 -11.24 4.79
CA ARG A 369 10.24 -10.70 3.88
C ARG A 369 9.39 -11.73 3.17
N GLY A 370 9.73 -13.02 3.32
CA GLY A 370 9.01 -14.16 2.77
C GLY A 370 9.80 -15.43 2.98
N GLY A 371 9.16 -16.57 2.79
CA GLY A 371 9.80 -17.88 2.87
C GLY A 371 8.79 -18.99 2.70
N SER A 372 9.29 -20.19 2.34
CA SER A 372 8.50 -21.41 2.25
C SER A 372 8.91 -22.35 3.40
N TRP A 373 7.92 -22.97 3.99
CA TRP A 373 8.05 -23.77 5.21
C TRP A 373 7.24 -25.05 5.08
N ILE A 374 7.85 -26.20 5.38
CA ILE A 374 7.11 -27.45 5.59
C ILE A 374 6.85 -27.60 7.08
N VAL A 375 5.58 -27.64 7.44
CA VAL A 375 5.12 -27.88 8.82
C VAL A 375 4.66 -29.31 8.95
N SER A 376 5.48 -30.14 9.62
CA SER A 376 5.21 -31.57 9.76
C SER A 376 4.75 -31.92 11.19
N SER A 377 3.68 -32.72 11.32
CA SER A 377 3.22 -33.28 12.57
C SER A 377 2.49 -34.62 12.31
N ASP A 378 2.84 -35.64 13.04
CA ASP A 378 2.20 -36.97 13.00
C ASP A 378 2.10 -37.61 11.59
N GLY A 379 3.00 -37.23 10.69
CA GLY A 379 3.05 -37.71 9.31
C GLY A 379 2.33 -36.83 8.29
N ASP A 380 1.64 -35.78 8.75
CA ASP A 380 1.02 -34.75 7.89
C ASP A 380 2.02 -33.63 7.56
N GLU A 381 2.07 -33.23 6.30
CA GLU A 381 2.88 -32.13 5.81
C GLU A 381 1.99 -31.06 5.21
N ILE A 382 2.19 -29.82 5.66
CA ILE A 382 1.52 -28.62 5.13
C ILE A 382 2.59 -27.64 4.66
N LEU A 383 2.46 -27.16 3.42
CA LEU A 383 3.33 -26.12 2.90
C LEU A 383 2.76 -24.75 3.26
N VAL A 384 3.55 -23.93 3.94
CA VAL A 384 3.24 -22.55 4.28
C VAL A 384 4.18 -21.62 3.52
N ARG A 385 3.64 -20.76 2.68
CA ARG A 385 4.36 -19.66 2.06
C ARG A 385 4.04 -18.37 2.80
N THR A 386 5.05 -17.64 3.24
CA THR A 386 4.88 -16.38 3.98
C THR A 386 5.31 -15.19 3.14
N LYS A 387 4.53 -14.13 3.13
CA LYS A 387 4.77 -12.89 2.37
C LYS A 387 4.53 -11.67 3.26
N LEU A 388 5.44 -10.68 3.17
CA LEU A 388 5.31 -9.41 3.87
C LEU A 388 4.76 -8.35 2.92
N ALA A 389 3.67 -7.71 3.31
CA ALA A 389 3.10 -6.55 2.62
C ALA A 389 2.59 -5.53 3.63
N LYS A 390 2.97 -4.27 3.52
CA LYS A 390 2.69 -3.23 4.51
C LYS A 390 1.91 -2.03 3.97
N ASN A 391 1.59 -2.03 2.70
CA ASN A 391 0.81 -1.01 2.02
C ASN A 391 -0.01 -1.63 0.87
N PRO A 392 -0.98 -0.92 0.30
CA PRO A 392 -1.87 -1.47 -0.73
C PRO A 392 -1.10 -2.02 -1.95
N THR A 393 -0.15 -1.27 -2.48
CA THR A 393 0.65 -1.66 -3.64
C THR A 393 1.43 -2.96 -3.40
N GLY A 394 2.05 -3.08 -2.21
CA GLY A 394 2.75 -4.30 -1.80
C GLY A 394 1.78 -5.47 -1.64
N PHE A 395 0.60 -5.22 -1.09
CA PHE A 395 -0.42 -6.25 -0.86
C PHE A 395 -1.00 -6.77 -2.16
N ASN A 396 -1.38 -5.88 -3.08
CA ASN A 396 -1.89 -6.22 -4.41
C ASN A 396 -0.93 -7.14 -5.16
N ARG A 397 0.35 -6.84 -5.10
CA ARG A 397 1.37 -7.68 -5.69
C ARG A 397 1.45 -9.06 -5.05
N MET A 398 1.43 -9.15 -3.71
CA MET A 398 1.49 -10.45 -3.02
C MET A 398 0.24 -11.28 -3.29
N LEU A 399 -0.91 -10.63 -3.46
CA LEU A 399 -2.15 -11.29 -3.89
C LEU A 399 -2.01 -11.87 -5.30
N LYS A 400 -1.51 -11.10 -6.27
CA LYS A 400 -1.29 -11.56 -7.65
C LYS A 400 -0.33 -12.77 -7.67
N GLU A 401 0.76 -12.69 -6.92
CA GLU A 401 1.70 -13.81 -6.79
C GLU A 401 1.06 -15.04 -6.12
N ALA A 402 0.24 -14.83 -5.08
CA ALA A 402 -0.49 -15.91 -4.42
C ALA A 402 -1.50 -16.56 -5.37
N SER A 403 -2.25 -15.73 -6.12
CA SER A 403 -3.26 -16.22 -7.08
C SER A 403 -2.65 -17.07 -8.19
N ASN A 404 -1.46 -16.71 -8.68
CA ASN A 404 -0.75 -17.52 -9.69
C ASN A 404 -0.35 -18.91 -9.17
N ARG A 405 -0.18 -19.07 -7.83
CA ARG A 405 0.21 -20.33 -7.23
C ARG A 405 -0.97 -21.18 -6.72
N LYS A 406 -2.19 -20.68 -6.82
CA LYS A 406 -3.45 -21.35 -6.47
C LYS A 406 -3.38 -22.14 -5.15
N PRO A 407 -3.11 -21.49 -3.99
CA PRO A 407 -3.03 -22.20 -2.72
C PRO A 407 -4.43 -22.68 -2.29
N ASP A 408 -4.49 -23.72 -1.46
CA ASP A 408 -5.75 -24.17 -0.87
C ASP A 408 -6.33 -23.12 0.08
N VAL A 409 -5.46 -22.39 0.77
CA VAL A 409 -5.83 -21.35 1.72
C VAL A 409 -5.01 -20.09 1.49
N THR A 410 -5.69 -18.96 1.35
CA THR A 410 -5.08 -17.63 1.49
C THR A 410 -5.36 -17.11 2.89
N LEU A 411 -4.30 -16.90 3.68
CA LEU A 411 -4.37 -16.36 5.03
C LEU A 411 -3.91 -14.90 5.04
N LEU A 412 -4.83 -13.98 5.37
CA LEU A 412 -4.59 -12.54 5.40
C LEU A 412 -4.40 -12.08 6.85
N LEU A 413 -3.21 -11.65 7.21
CA LEU A 413 -2.84 -11.32 8.59
C LEU A 413 -2.62 -9.82 8.77
N LEU A 414 -3.37 -9.21 9.70
CA LEU A 414 -3.35 -7.76 9.94
C LEU A 414 -3.24 -7.44 11.43
N ASN A 415 -2.24 -6.64 11.79
CA ASN A 415 -2.06 -6.05 13.10
C ASN A 415 -2.05 -4.52 13.01
N ASP A 416 -2.18 -3.84 14.17
CA ASP A 416 -2.13 -2.38 14.31
C ASP A 416 -1.18 -1.95 15.45
N GLU A 417 -0.02 -2.62 15.56
CA GLU A 417 1.03 -2.24 16.51
C GLU A 417 1.83 -1.01 16.01
N ASP A 418 2.58 -0.35 16.91
CA ASP A 418 3.40 0.82 16.56
C ASP A 418 4.23 0.66 15.27
N PRO A 419 4.88 -0.50 14.97
CA PRO A 419 5.62 -0.66 13.73
C PRO A 419 4.75 -0.80 12.48
N ASP A 420 3.46 -1.14 12.62
CA ASP A 420 2.52 -1.31 11.50
C ASP A 420 1.78 -0.01 11.15
N GLY A 421 1.71 0.93 12.11
CA GLY A 421 0.75 2.03 12.12
C GLY A 421 -0.59 1.61 12.71
N HIS A 422 -1.31 2.57 13.29
CA HIS A 422 -2.61 2.31 13.94
C HIS A 422 -3.79 2.45 12.98
N ASP A 423 -3.59 3.18 11.88
CA ASP A 423 -4.56 3.31 10.81
C ASP A 423 -4.50 2.08 9.89
N VAL A 424 -5.57 1.32 9.84
CA VAL A 424 -5.72 0.15 8.95
C VAL A 424 -6.62 0.43 7.75
N SER A 425 -7.00 1.69 7.52
CA SER A 425 -7.89 2.07 6.42
C SER A 425 -7.34 1.74 5.04
N TRP A 426 -6.03 1.67 4.90
CA TRP A 426 -5.35 1.33 3.65
C TRP A 426 -5.75 -0.04 3.08
N ILE A 427 -6.33 -0.96 3.89
CA ILE A 427 -6.81 -2.24 3.37
C ILE A 427 -7.94 -2.08 2.36
N TRP A 428 -8.66 -0.95 2.38
CA TRP A 428 -9.74 -0.66 1.43
C TRP A 428 -9.22 -0.25 0.04
N ASP A 429 -7.93 0.09 -0.05
CA ASP A 429 -7.25 0.34 -1.32
C ASP A 429 -6.57 -0.93 -1.90
N ILE A 430 -6.70 -2.09 -1.22
CA ILE A 430 -6.31 -3.38 -1.78
C ILE A 430 -7.34 -3.77 -2.84
N ASP A 431 -6.86 -4.08 -4.02
CA ASP A 431 -7.70 -4.47 -5.17
C ASP A 431 -8.02 -5.96 -5.15
N PHE A 432 -8.86 -6.36 -4.21
CA PHE A 432 -9.35 -7.74 -4.15
C PHE A 432 -10.27 -8.08 -5.32
N GLU A 433 -11.01 -7.08 -5.80
CA GLU A 433 -11.98 -7.21 -6.88
C GLU A 433 -11.30 -7.44 -8.23
N GLY A 434 -10.27 -6.67 -8.55
CA GLY A 434 -9.57 -6.76 -9.83
C GLY A 434 -8.53 -7.89 -9.90
N ILE A 435 -7.78 -8.10 -8.78
CA ILE A 435 -6.73 -9.13 -8.75
C ILE A 435 -7.32 -10.52 -8.50
N GLY A 436 -8.32 -10.58 -7.64
CA GLY A 436 -8.92 -11.83 -7.20
C GLY A 436 -8.06 -12.59 -6.16
N ILE A 437 -8.71 -13.52 -5.47
CA ILE A 437 -8.07 -14.50 -4.59
C ILE A 437 -8.38 -15.88 -5.16
N ALA A 438 -7.39 -16.51 -5.77
CA ALA A 438 -7.56 -17.81 -6.44
C ALA A 438 -7.61 -19.02 -5.50
N SER A 439 -7.73 -18.81 -4.19
CA SER A 439 -7.85 -19.91 -3.25
C SER A 439 -9.31 -20.17 -2.88
N PRO A 440 -9.71 -21.43 -2.71
CA PRO A 440 -11.08 -21.79 -2.31
C PRO A 440 -11.43 -21.35 -0.89
N ILE A 441 -10.43 -21.10 -0.05
CA ILE A 441 -10.62 -20.76 1.35
C ILE A 441 -9.86 -19.47 1.67
N VAL A 442 -10.56 -18.46 2.18
CA VAL A 442 -9.98 -17.20 2.63
C VAL A 442 -10.09 -17.12 4.16
N MET A 443 -8.96 -17.07 4.82
CA MET A 443 -8.89 -16.90 6.26
C MET A 443 -8.26 -15.58 6.62
N THR A 444 -8.65 -15.02 7.74
CA THR A 444 -8.03 -13.81 8.28
C THR A 444 -7.51 -14.03 9.70
N GLY A 445 -6.51 -13.27 10.10
CA GLY A 445 -5.93 -13.41 11.44
C GLY A 445 -5.21 -12.15 11.89
N GLY A 446 -4.68 -12.19 13.11
CA GLY A 446 -4.06 -11.02 13.73
C GLY A 446 -5.04 -10.20 14.56
N GLU A 447 -4.57 -9.05 15.05
CA GLU A 447 -5.36 -8.20 15.96
C GLU A 447 -6.52 -7.47 15.27
N ARG A 448 -6.43 -7.32 13.93
CA ARG A 448 -7.43 -6.70 13.08
C ARG A 448 -8.01 -7.70 12.07
N ALA A 449 -8.09 -8.99 12.46
CA ALA A 449 -8.65 -10.06 11.64
C ALA A 449 -10.06 -9.75 11.11
N HIS A 450 -10.90 -9.17 11.95
CA HIS A 450 -12.28 -8.81 11.60
C HIS A 450 -12.35 -7.65 10.59
N ASP A 451 -11.44 -6.66 10.66
CA ASP A 451 -11.39 -5.59 9.66
C ASP A 451 -10.99 -6.15 8.29
N MET A 452 -10.04 -7.09 8.26
CA MET A 452 -9.60 -7.74 7.02
C MET A 452 -10.69 -8.68 6.46
N ALA A 453 -11.37 -9.44 7.32
CA ALA A 453 -12.51 -10.27 6.91
C ALA A 453 -13.64 -9.41 6.34
N LEU A 454 -13.97 -8.32 7.02
CA LEU A 454 -14.97 -7.36 6.55
C LEU A 454 -14.62 -6.82 5.16
N ARG A 455 -13.36 -6.43 4.92
CA ARG A 455 -12.90 -5.96 3.61
C ARG A 455 -13.04 -7.04 2.52
N ALA A 456 -12.64 -8.27 2.83
CA ALA A 456 -12.75 -9.38 1.90
C ALA A 456 -14.22 -9.73 1.58
N ILE A 457 -15.12 -9.68 2.58
CA ILE A 457 -16.55 -9.92 2.39
C ILE A 457 -17.18 -8.86 1.47
N TYR A 458 -16.83 -7.58 1.65
CA TYR A 458 -17.30 -6.53 0.73
C TYR A 458 -16.77 -6.70 -0.69
N ALA A 459 -15.64 -7.39 -0.87
CA ALA A 459 -15.13 -7.78 -2.19
C ALA A 459 -15.79 -9.07 -2.74
N GLY A 460 -16.75 -9.67 -2.00
CA GLY A 460 -17.48 -10.86 -2.43
C GLY A 460 -16.90 -12.19 -1.93
N TYR A 461 -15.92 -12.18 -1.01
CA TYR A 461 -15.32 -13.41 -0.48
C TYR A 461 -15.94 -13.81 0.86
N ASP A 462 -16.27 -15.10 1.04
CA ASP A 462 -16.64 -15.63 2.36
C ASP A 462 -15.38 -15.83 3.22
N ALA A 463 -14.84 -14.72 3.73
CA ALA A 463 -13.69 -14.72 4.58
C ALA A 463 -14.09 -14.88 6.04
N PHE A 464 -13.27 -15.61 6.79
CA PHE A 464 -13.51 -15.81 8.22
C PHE A 464 -12.24 -15.71 9.05
N PRO A 465 -12.32 -15.13 10.25
CA PRO A 465 -11.18 -15.05 11.15
C PRO A 465 -10.83 -16.40 11.76
N VAL A 466 -9.53 -16.67 11.91
CA VAL A 466 -9.00 -17.83 12.61
C VAL A 466 -8.19 -17.38 13.82
N ASP A 467 -8.49 -17.96 14.97
CA ASP A 467 -7.73 -17.70 16.20
C ASP A 467 -6.34 -18.33 16.12
N GLY A 468 -5.33 -17.66 16.71
CA GLY A 468 -3.96 -18.16 16.70
C GLY A 468 -3.15 -17.84 15.44
N GLY A 469 -3.73 -17.13 14.45
CA GLY A 469 -3.02 -16.72 13.23
C GLY A 469 -2.55 -17.94 12.43
N ILE A 470 -1.23 -18.02 12.14
CA ILE A 470 -0.68 -19.12 11.33
C ILE A 470 -0.86 -20.49 11.98
N ASP A 471 -0.71 -20.59 13.30
CA ASP A 471 -0.84 -21.87 14.01
C ASP A 471 -2.27 -22.40 13.91
N GLY A 472 -3.25 -21.50 14.12
CA GLY A 472 -4.65 -21.83 13.96
C GLY A 472 -5.02 -22.21 12.54
N ALA A 473 -4.46 -21.54 11.53
CA ALA A 473 -4.69 -21.87 10.12
C ALA A 473 -4.10 -23.26 9.77
N VAL A 474 -2.90 -23.56 10.25
CA VAL A 474 -2.27 -24.88 10.07
C VAL A 474 -3.08 -25.98 10.74
N ASP A 475 -3.54 -25.77 11.98
CA ASP A 475 -4.35 -26.75 12.71
C ASP A 475 -5.71 -26.95 12.03
N TRP A 476 -6.29 -25.87 11.52
CA TRP A 476 -7.53 -25.93 10.75
C TRP A 476 -7.34 -26.75 9.46
N CYS A 477 -6.25 -26.52 8.71
CA CYS A 477 -5.94 -27.27 7.49
C CYS A 477 -5.73 -28.75 7.79
N ARG A 478 -4.99 -29.10 8.83
CA ARG A 478 -4.80 -30.50 9.26
C ARG A 478 -6.11 -31.20 9.51
N LYS A 479 -7.01 -30.53 10.22
CA LYS A 479 -8.30 -31.10 10.60
C LYS A 479 -9.23 -31.29 9.41
N ASN A 480 -9.21 -30.37 8.45
CA ASN A 480 -10.26 -30.26 7.43
C ASN A 480 -9.79 -30.64 6.02
N LEU A 481 -8.51 -30.43 5.69
CA LEU A 481 -7.95 -30.72 4.37
C LEU A 481 -6.96 -31.91 4.40
N GLY A 482 -6.28 -32.13 5.52
CA GLY A 482 -5.30 -33.20 5.68
C GLY A 482 -3.92 -32.83 5.14
N THR A 483 -3.10 -33.87 4.88
CA THR A 483 -1.73 -33.72 4.37
C THR A 483 -1.71 -33.20 2.93
N GLY A 484 -0.67 -32.44 2.60
CA GLY A 484 -0.49 -31.83 1.27
C GLY A 484 -1.22 -30.51 1.07
N ALA A 485 -1.89 -29.97 2.11
CA ALA A 485 -2.51 -28.66 2.02
C ALA A 485 -1.46 -27.55 1.89
N THR A 486 -1.83 -26.49 1.16
CA THR A 486 -0.98 -25.32 0.90
C THR A 486 -1.60 -24.06 1.47
N ILE A 487 -0.83 -23.27 2.21
CA ILE A 487 -1.23 -21.99 2.79
C ILE A 487 -0.33 -20.89 2.22
N THR A 488 -0.91 -19.84 1.66
CA THR A 488 -0.17 -18.59 1.40
C THR A 488 -0.61 -17.54 2.41
N ALA A 489 0.30 -17.16 3.31
CA ALA A 489 0.08 -16.16 4.34
C ALA A 489 0.65 -14.80 3.88
N ILE A 490 -0.21 -13.79 3.73
CA ILE A 490 0.15 -12.40 3.43
C ILE A 490 -0.07 -11.60 4.71
N ALA A 491 0.96 -10.95 5.20
CA ALA A 491 0.95 -10.32 6.51
C ALA A 491 1.61 -8.93 6.50
N ASN A 492 1.10 -7.99 7.32
CA ASN A 492 1.83 -6.78 7.62
C ASN A 492 2.99 -7.06 8.60
N TYR A 493 3.78 -6.05 8.95
CA TYR A 493 5.11 -6.27 9.52
C TYR A 493 5.11 -7.06 10.84
N THR A 494 4.32 -6.66 11.84
CA THR A 494 4.34 -7.37 13.14
C THR A 494 3.65 -8.72 13.06
N ALA A 495 2.59 -8.84 12.27
CA ALA A 495 1.94 -10.12 12.00
C ALA A 495 2.89 -11.09 11.28
N PHE A 496 3.65 -10.61 10.30
CA PHE A 496 4.69 -11.37 9.62
C PHE A 496 5.78 -11.85 10.59
N CYS A 497 6.30 -10.94 11.44
CA CYS A 497 7.31 -11.29 12.43
C CYS A 497 6.81 -12.34 13.43
N ARG A 498 5.54 -12.29 13.83
CA ARG A 498 4.90 -13.30 14.70
C ARG A 498 4.79 -14.63 13.97
N THR A 499 4.32 -14.63 12.71
CA THR A 499 4.19 -15.82 11.87
C THR A 499 5.53 -16.54 11.68
N VAL A 500 6.57 -15.84 11.27
CA VAL A 500 7.91 -16.43 11.10
C VAL A 500 8.49 -16.94 12.42
N ARG A 501 8.20 -16.27 13.53
CA ARG A 501 8.64 -16.74 14.86
C ARG A 501 7.93 -18.03 15.24
N SER A 502 6.63 -18.13 15.02
CA SER A 502 5.86 -19.35 15.26
C SER A 502 6.40 -20.49 14.42
N LEU A 503 6.51 -20.34 13.11
CA LEU A 503 7.04 -21.36 12.21
C LEU A 503 8.46 -21.83 12.60
N LYS A 504 9.31 -20.94 13.11
CA LYS A 504 10.65 -21.31 13.59
C LYS A 504 10.62 -22.07 14.93
N SER A 505 9.60 -21.90 15.75
CA SER A 505 9.48 -22.57 17.05
C SER A 505 8.87 -23.98 16.93
N ASP A 506 8.00 -24.20 15.95
CA ASP A 506 7.21 -25.42 15.80
C ASP A 506 7.73 -26.24 14.64
N LYS A 507 8.69 -27.12 14.85
CA LYS A 507 9.15 -28.19 13.92
C LYS A 507 8.99 -27.93 12.40
N ALA A 508 8.82 -26.66 12.01
CA ALA A 508 8.76 -26.27 10.61
C ALA A 508 10.15 -26.16 10.03
N VAL A 509 10.36 -26.72 8.86
CA VAL A 509 11.62 -26.65 8.13
C VAL A 509 11.47 -25.62 7.04
N GLY A 510 12.28 -24.55 7.12
CA GLY A 510 12.37 -23.59 6.03
C GLY A 510 13.05 -24.21 4.81
N ILE A 511 12.43 -24.07 3.66
CA ILE A 511 12.93 -24.60 2.38
C ILE A 511 13.16 -23.47 1.37
N ALA A 512 14.03 -23.69 0.40
CA ALA A 512 14.13 -22.76 -0.73
C ALA A 512 12.91 -22.93 -1.64
N PRO A 513 12.44 -21.87 -2.33
CA PRO A 513 11.33 -21.99 -3.29
C PRO A 513 11.57 -23.04 -4.38
N SER A 514 12.85 -23.27 -4.77
CA SER A 514 13.27 -24.33 -5.69
C SER A 514 13.09 -25.74 -5.14
N ASP A 515 13.02 -25.88 -3.82
CA ASP A 515 12.95 -27.16 -3.10
C ASP A 515 11.52 -27.45 -2.63
N GLU A 516 10.54 -26.67 -3.07
CA GLU A 516 9.13 -26.91 -2.80
C GLU A 516 8.73 -28.28 -3.37
N PRO A 517 7.94 -29.07 -2.63
CA PRO A 517 7.51 -30.39 -3.11
C PRO A 517 6.67 -30.29 -4.38
N LEU A 518 6.79 -31.26 -5.28
CA LEU A 518 6.00 -31.30 -6.52
C LEU A 518 4.49 -31.28 -6.29
N TRP A 519 4.01 -31.81 -5.17
CA TRP A 519 2.58 -31.75 -4.81
C TRP A 519 2.09 -30.33 -4.45
N ALA A 520 3.01 -29.39 -4.27
CA ALA A 520 2.70 -27.99 -3.97
C ALA A 520 2.44 -27.15 -5.23
N ASP A 521 2.81 -27.65 -6.39
CA ASP A 521 2.57 -27.03 -7.71
C ASP A 521 1.31 -27.65 -8.32
N ARG A 522 0.16 -27.11 -7.93
CA ARG A 522 -1.13 -27.56 -8.47
C ARG A 522 -1.49 -26.74 -9.68
N THR A 523 -1.39 -27.33 -10.83
CA THR A 523 -1.89 -26.76 -12.10
C THR A 523 -3.42 -26.83 -12.18
N GLU A 524 -4.04 -27.78 -11.45
CA GLU A 524 -5.49 -27.99 -11.38
C GLU A 524 -5.91 -28.05 -9.90
N ILE A 525 -7.07 -27.50 -9.55
CA ILE A 525 -7.69 -27.75 -8.26
C ILE A 525 -8.25 -29.18 -8.31
N ASP A 526 -7.91 -29.95 -7.33
CA ASP A 526 -8.36 -31.33 -7.21
C ASP A 526 -9.89 -31.36 -6.99
N ASP A 527 -10.64 -32.11 -7.80
CA ASP A 527 -12.09 -32.26 -7.64
C ASP A 527 -12.46 -32.78 -6.22
N ASP A 528 -11.59 -33.55 -5.60
CA ASP A 528 -11.72 -34.03 -4.22
C ASP A 528 -11.62 -32.89 -3.21
N LEU A 529 -10.84 -31.83 -3.50
CA LEU A 529 -10.75 -30.64 -2.65
C LEU A 529 -12.03 -29.80 -2.72
N ASP A 530 -12.61 -29.66 -3.90
CA ASP A 530 -13.87 -28.96 -4.11
C ASP A 530 -15.03 -29.61 -3.34
N GLU A 531 -15.13 -30.96 -3.39
CA GLU A 531 -16.13 -31.71 -2.64
C GLU A 531 -15.92 -31.57 -1.13
N LYS A 532 -14.68 -31.64 -0.66
CA LYS A 532 -14.33 -31.44 0.76
C LYS A 532 -14.64 -30.03 1.25
N VAL A 533 -14.34 -29.00 0.44
CA VAL A 533 -14.61 -27.60 0.79
C VAL A 533 -16.13 -27.37 0.84
N THR A 534 -16.89 -27.86 -0.11
CA THR A 534 -18.36 -27.77 -0.11
C THR A 534 -18.96 -28.43 1.13
N ALA A 535 -18.59 -29.68 1.40
CA ALA A 535 -19.05 -30.40 2.61
C ALA A 535 -18.68 -29.69 3.91
N LEU A 536 -17.55 -29.00 3.92
CA LEU A 536 -17.09 -28.25 5.08
C LEU A 536 -17.93 -26.99 5.33
N PHE A 537 -18.25 -26.20 4.29
CA PHE A 537 -19.12 -25.03 4.43
C PHE A 537 -20.53 -25.42 4.89
N GLU A 538 -21.08 -26.52 4.38
CA GLU A 538 -22.35 -27.09 4.85
C GLU A 538 -22.28 -27.47 6.34
N ALA A 539 -21.20 -28.18 6.74
CA ALA A 539 -21.00 -28.59 8.14
C ALA A 539 -20.81 -27.40 9.10
N MET A 540 -20.30 -26.28 8.62
CA MET A 540 -20.17 -25.04 9.40
C MET A 540 -21.47 -24.23 9.50
N GLY A 541 -22.57 -24.71 8.89
CA GLY A 541 -23.86 -24.02 8.87
C GLY A 541 -23.81 -22.70 8.08
N ARG A 542 -22.94 -22.63 7.08
CA ARG A 542 -22.74 -21.46 6.23
C ARG A 542 -23.43 -21.58 4.87
N GLY A 543 -24.31 -22.59 4.72
CA GLY A 543 -24.96 -22.90 3.45
C GLY A 543 -24.00 -23.53 2.45
N ASP A 544 -24.36 -23.51 1.17
CA ASP A 544 -23.50 -23.94 0.09
C ASP A 544 -22.25 -23.06 0.00
N ARG A 545 -21.25 -23.57 -0.70
CA ARG A 545 -20.01 -22.87 -0.99
C ARG A 545 -20.29 -21.46 -1.56
N PRO A 546 -19.64 -20.38 -1.03
CA PRO A 546 -19.86 -19.01 -1.51
C PRO A 546 -19.65 -18.87 -3.03
N ALA A 547 -20.34 -17.95 -3.65
CA ALA A 547 -20.29 -17.75 -5.10
C ALA A 547 -18.87 -17.45 -5.61
N ASN A 548 -18.07 -16.71 -4.85
CA ASN A 548 -16.68 -16.38 -5.18
C ASN A 548 -15.69 -17.56 -5.06
N VAL A 549 -16.08 -18.62 -4.36
CA VAL A 549 -15.38 -19.92 -4.33
C VAL A 549 -16.20 -21.00 -5.04
N ALA A 550 -17.28 -20.61 -5.71
CA ALA A 550 -18.07 -21.54 -6.49
C ALA A 550 -17.23 -22.14 -7.63
N PRO A 551 -17.50 -23.38 -8.03
CA PRO A 551 -16.78 -24.03 -9.11
C PRO A 551 -16.70 -23.18 -10.38
N GLU A 552 -17.75 -22.43 -10.69
CA GLU A 552 -17.83 -21.56 -11.87
C GLU A 552 -16.86 -20.40 -11.84
N PHE A 553 -16.73 -19.71 -10.68
CA PHE A 553 -15.74 -18.65 -10.49
C PHE A 553 -14.32 -19.22 -10.46
N ALA A 554 -14.13 -20.32 -9.74
CA ALA A 554 -12.85 -21.03 -9.74
C ALA A 554 -12.49 -21.57 -11.13
N MET A 555 -13.47 -22.01 -11.95
CA MET A 555 -13.26 -22.40 -13.35
C MET A 555 -12.96 -21.18 -14.23
N ALA A 556 -13.69 -20.09 -14.11
CA ALA A 556 -13.43 -18.87 -14.86
C ALA A 556 -12.03 -18.32 -14.56
N MET A 557 -11.62 -18.30 -13.28
CA MET A 557 -10.26 -17.93 -12.90
C MET A 557 -9.22 -18.94 -13.40
N ARG A 558 -9.53 -20.22 -13.45
CA ARG A 558 -8.66 -21.26 -14.01
C ARG A 558 -8.49 -21.12 -15.52
N GLU A 559 -9.58 -20.89 -16.26
CA GLU A 559 -9.55 -20.65 -17.70
C GLU A 559 -8.79 -19.38 -18.03
N ALA A 560 -8.93 -18.33 -17.20
CA ALA A 560 -8.19 -17.09 -17.34
C ALA A 560 -6.67 -17.23 -17.04
N PHE A 561 -6.29 -18.20 -16.21
CA PHE A 561 -4.88 -18.40 -15.79
C PHE A 561 -4.27 -19.75 -16.25
N SER A 562 -4.98 -20.58 -17.03
CA SER A 562 -4.37 -21.74 -17.69
C SER A 562 -3.65 -21.31 -18.96
N ASP A 563 -2.44 -21.86 -19.18
CA ASP A 563 -1.55 -21.49 -20.32
C ASP A 563 -2.16 -21.58 -21.72
N GLY A 564 -3.39 -22.07 -21.84
CA GLY A 564 -4.15 -22.12 -23.12
C GLY A 564 -5.34 -21.18 -23.20
N GLY A 565 -5.83 -20.62 -22.08
CA GLY A 565 -7.06 -19.81 -22.04
C GLY A 565 -6.86 -18.37 -22.52
N LEU A 566 -5.70 -17.81 -22.26
CA LEU A 566 -5.37 -16.44 -22.67
C LEU A 566 -5.22 -16.25 -24.19
N GLU A 567 -4.73 -17.28 -24.92
CA GLU A 567 -4.67 -17.22 -26.38
C GLU A 567 -6.05 -17.35 -27.00
N GLN A 568 -7.00 -18.08 -26.41
CA GLN A 568 -8.35 -18.24 -26.95
C GLN A 568 -9.26 -17.05 -26.61
N ALA A 569 -9.13 -16.49 -25.40
CA ALA A 569 -9.85 -15.26 -25.04
C ALA A 569 -9.37 -14.04 -25.85
N GLY A 570 -8.09 -13.99 -26.19
CA GLY A 570 -7.51 -12.95 -27.03
C GLY A 570 -7.93 -13.03 -28.51
N THR A 571 -8.17 -14.23 -29.02
CA THR A 571 -8.59 -14.42 -30.42
C THR A 571 -10.09 -14.16 -30.61
N ASP A 572 -10.93 -14.51 -29.64
CA ASP A 572 -12.37 -14.24 -29.71
C ASP A 572 -12.70 -12.75 -29.51
N ALA A 573 -11.88 -12.03 -28.72
CA ALA A 573 -11.98 -10.57 -28.57
C ALA A 573 -11.46 -9.80 -29.78
N ALA A 574 -10.54 -10.38 -30.59
CA ALA A 574 -10.03 -9.74 -31.78
C ALA A 574 -11.01 -9.82 -32.96
N ASP A 575 -11.79 -10.92 -33.09
CA ASP A 575 -12.81 -11.08 -34.14
C ASP A 575 -14.10 -10.29 -33.87
N ALA A 576 -14.35 -9.84 -32.62
CA ALA A 576 -15.46 -8.97 -32.28
C ALA A 576 -15.19 -7.45 -32.49
N ARG A 577 -13.96 -7.07 -32.92
CA ARG A 577 -13.59 -5.70 -33.25
C ARG A 577 -13.87 -5.32 -34.72
N GLY A 578 -15.10 -5.49 -35.10
CA GLY A 578 -15.64 -4.90 -36.30
C GLY A 578 -16.55 -3.75 -35.91
N SER A 579 -16.04 -2.51 -36.03
CA SER A 579 -16.74 -1.21 -36.01
C SER A 579 -17.27 -0.73 -34.65
N ASP A 580 -16.70 0.40 -34.25
CA ASP A 580 -17.11 1.50 -33.37
C ASP A 580 -16.76 1.43 -31.87
N ASP A 581 -15.83 2.30 -31.59
CA ASP A 581 -15.59 3.08 -30.35
C ASP A 581 -16.37 2.66 -29.08
N THR A 582 -15.74 1.86 -28.22
CA THR A 582 -15.90 1.95 -26.76
C THR A 582 -14.74 1.21 -26.09
N ASP A 583 -13.67 1.91 -25.78
CA ASP A 583 -12.64 1.47 -24.86
C ASP A 583 -13.20 1.60 -23.45
N GLY A 584 -13.21 0.51 -22.68
CA GLY A 584 -13.37 0.56 -21.24
C GLY A 584 -14.30 -0.42 -20.56
N VAL A 585 -14.82 -1.45 -21.21
CA VAL A 585 -15.92 -2.26 -20.62
C VAL A 585 -15.67 -3.78 -20.68
N VAL A 586 -14.51 -4.29 -20.31
CA VAL A 586 -14.31 -5.75 -20.27
C VAL A 586 -14.32 -6.32 -18.85
N ALA A 587 -13.98 -5.54 -17.83
CA ALA A 587 -14.03 -5.97 -16.44
C ALA A 587 -15.41 -5.83 -15.78
N ALA A 588 -16.20 -4.81 -16.17
CA ALA A 588 -17.55 -4.61 -15.66
C ALA A 588 -18.55 -5.66 -16.17
N ASN A 589 -18.37 -6.13 -17.42
CA ASN A 589 -19.31 -7.09 -18.03
C ASN A 589 -19.19 -8.54 -17.48
N ALA A 590 -18.10 -8.88 -16.80
CA ALA A 590 -18.00 -10.18 -16.12
C ALA A 590 -18.85 -10.20 -14.82
N PHE A 591 -19.05 -9.05 -14.21
CA PHE A 591 -19.92 -8.91 -13.04
C PHE A 591 -21.41 -8.87 -13.43
N ASP A 592 -21.76 -8.18 -14.52
CA ASP A 592 -23.14 -8.12 -15.02
C ASP A 592 -23.67 -9.47 -15.53
N SER A 593 -22.78 -10.32 -16.09
CA SER A 593 -23.19 -11.65 -16.57
C SER A 593 -23.46 -12.66 -15.41
N ILE A 594 -22.96 -12.39 -14.21
CA ILE A 594 -23.24 -13.21 -13.02
C ILE A 594 -24.55 -12.79 -12.35
N ALA A 595 -24.95 -11.53 -12.48
CA ALA A 595 -26.24 -11.04 -11.97
C ALA A 595 -27.46 -11.47 -12.84
N GLU A 596 -27.24 -11.78 -14.13
CA GLU A 596 -28.34 -12.20 -15.01
C GLU A 596 -28.73 -13.68 -14.92
N VAL A 597 -28.00 -14.52 -14.20
CA VAL A 597 -28.31 -15.97 -14.12
C VAL A 597 -29.32 -16.31 -13.02
N ASP A 598 -29.58 -15.43 -12.08
CA ASP A 598 -30.53 -15.70 -10.97
C ASP A 598 -31.64 -14.64 -10.74
N GLY A 599 -32.19 -14.11 -11.84
CA GLY A 599 -33.48 -13.39 -11.82
C GLY A 599 -34.70 -14.32 -11.70
N GLY A 600 -34.63 -15.38 -10.93
CA GLY A 600 -35.73 -16.27 -10.63
C GLY A 600 -36.45 -15.85 -9.36
N ALA A 601 -37.69 -15.41 -9.57
CA ALA A 601 -38.68 -14.96 -8.60
C ALA A 601 -38.53 -15.55 -7.19
N LEU A 602 -38.33 -14.69 -6.20
CA LEU A 602 -38.60 -14.95 -4.77
C LEU A 602 -40.11 -14.97 -4.56
N GLY A 603 -40.70 -16.13 -4.67
CA GLY A 603 -42.09 -16.42 -4.31
C GLY A 603 -42.07 -17.68 -3.46
N ASP A 604 -42.58 -17.51 -2.24
CA ASP A 604 -43.01 -18.53 -1.29
C ASP A 604 -42.78 -19.99 -1.66
N THR A 605 -41.82 -20.64 -1.01
CA THR A 605 -42.02 -21.90 -0.27
C THR A 605 -40.66 -22.36 0.26
N VAL A 606 -40.60 -22.61 1.53
CA VAL A 606 -39.51 -23.36 2.17
C VAL A 606 -39.65 -24.80 1.71
N ASP A 607 -38.89 -25.15 0.65
CA ASP A 607 -38.63 -26.52 0.31
C ASP A 607 -37.14 -26.70 0.21
N ALA A 608 -36.65 -27.74 0.88
CA ALA A 608 -35.28 -28.13 1.06
C ALA A 608 -34.62 -28.50 -0.27
N GLU A 609 -34.10 -27.52 -0.99
CA GLU A 609 -33.06 -27.70 -2.02
C GLU A 609 -32.09 -26.53 -1.85
N GLY A 610 -30.82 -26.84 -1.52
CA GLY A 610 -29.80 -25.93 -1.06
C GLY A 610 -29.55 -24.75 -1.99
N GLY A 611 -30.01 -23.57 -1.61
CA GLY A 611 -29.76 -22.31 -2.25
C GLY A 611 -28.52 -21.64 -1.61
N ARG A 612 -27.60 -21.16 -2.45
CA ARG A 612 -26.39 -20.41 -2.07
C ARG A 612 -26.79 -19.17 -1.30
N GLU A 613 -26.34 -19.02 -0.05
CA GLU A 613 -26.51 -17.77 0.70
C GLU A 613 -25.38 -16.80 0.32
N ASP A 614 -25.73 -15.63 -0.22
CA ASP A 614 -24.79 -14.51 -0.39
C ASP A 614 -24.21 -14.14 0.99
N PRO A 615 -22.89 -13.93 1.13
CA PRO A 615 -22.26 -13.47 2.37
C PRO A 615 -22.86 -12.15 2.87
N ILE A 616 -23.60 -11.43 2.02
CA ILE A 616 -24.39 -10.24 2.33
C ILE A 616 -25.88 -10.61 2.24
N ALA A 617 -26.44 -11.17 3.29
CA ALA A 617 -27.83 -11.62 3.28
C ALA A 617 -28.77 -10.67 4.03
N VAL A 618 -29.91 -10.39 3.40
CA VAL A 618 -31.02 -9.60 3.97
C VAL A 618 -32.15 -10.55 4.35
N SER A 619 -32.67 -10.43 5.56
CA SER A 619 -33.83 -11.25 5.99
C SER A 619 -35.13 -10.77 5.34
N ARG A 620 -35.27 -9.46 5.17
CA ARG A 620 -36.46 -8.84 4.58
C ARG A 620 -36.14 -7.42 4.10
N VAL A 621 -36.70 -7.07 2.96
CA VAL A 621 -36.72 -5.69 2.47
C VAL A 621 -38.15 -5.32 2.11
N SER A 622 -38.61 -4.18 2.60
CA SER A 622 -39.97 -3.72 2.32
C SER A 622 -40.03 -2.20 2.22
N GLU A 623 -41.00 -1.70 1.46
CA GLU A 623 -41.40 -0.29 1.47
C GLU A 623 -42.73 -0.10 2.18
N SER A 624 -42.90 0.99 2.91
CA SER A 624 -44.15 1.36 3.52
C SER A 624 -44.65 2.74 3.08
N ASP A 625 -45.95 2.93 2.99
CA ASP A 625 -46.55 4.23 2.78
C ASP A 625 -46.75 5.00 4.10
N ASP A 626 -47.24 6.24 4.00
CA ASP A 626 -47.50 7.10 5.16
C ASP A 626 -48.57 6.51 6.09
N ASP A 627 -49.41 5.59 5.59
CA ASP A 627 -50.46 4.89 6.38
C ASP A 627 -49.90 3.61 7.05
N GLY A 628 -48.60 3.28 6.85
CA GLY A 628 -47.93 2.13 7.46
C GLY A 628 -48.21 0.79 6.77
N ASN A 629 -48.78 0.79 5.55
CA ASN A 629 -48.96 -0.43 4.78
C ASN A 629 -47.61 -0.86 4.20
N CYS A 630 -47.09 -2.01 4.62
CA CYS A 630 -45.83 -2.58 4.13
C CYS A 630 -46.07 -3.44 2.89
N ALA A 631 -45.20 -3.30 1.89
CA ALA A 631 -45.17 -4.12 0.69
C ALA A 631 -43.72 -4.44 0.31
N ASP A 632 -43.52 -5.52 -0.45
CA ASP A 632 -42.21 -5.84 -1.02
C ASP A 632 -41.77 -4.75 -1.99
N ILE A 633 -40.45 -4.58 -2.16
CA ILE A 633 -39.92 -3.58 -3.10
C ILE A 633 -40.31 -3.98 -4.52
N PRO A 634 -40.92 -3.09 -5.30
CA PRO A 634 -41.19 -3.38 -6.72
C PRO A 634 -39.89 -3.53 -7.51
N THR A 635 -39.84 -4.47 -8.43
CA THR A 635 -38.77 -4.60 -9.40
C THR A 635 -38.54 -3.31 -10.19
N GLY A 636 -37.24 -2.99 -10.47
CA GLY A 636 -36.89 -1.76 -11.20
C GLY A 636 -36.74 -0.52 -10.33
N ARG A 637 -36.72 -0.67 -9.01
CA ARG A 637 -36.27 0.41 -8.12
C ARG A 637 -34.75 0.56 -8.23
N SER A 638 -34.26 1.78 -8.41
CA SER A 638 -32.85 2.08 -8.53
C SER A 638 -32.45 3.29 -7.66
N LEU A 639 -31.19 3.32 -7.21
CA LEU A 639 -30.59 4.50 -6.59
C LEU A 639 -29.29 4.84 -7.30
N LYS A 640 -29.12 6.13 -7.64
CA LYS A 640 -27.88 6.63 -8.24
C LYS A 640 -26.93 7.11 -7.16
N VAL A 641 -25.71 6.54 -7.15
CA VAL A 641 -24.62 6.89 -6.25
C VAL A 641 -23.52 7.55 -7.05
N THR A 642 -23.17 8.79 -6.74
CA THR A 642 -22.08 9.53 -7.40
C THR A 642 -20.95 9.77 -6.43
N TRP A 643 -19.73 9.33 -6.79
CA TRP A 643 -18.51 9.61 -6.03
C TRP A 643 -17.69 10.69 -6.74
N LEU A 644 -17.49 11.82 -6.04
CA LEU A 644 -16.73 12.94 -6.57
C LEU A 644 -15.24 12.79 -6.29
N TYR A 645 -14.41 12.97 -7.32
CA TYR A 645 -12.95 13.04 -7.26
C TYR A 645 -12.28 11.79 -6.66
N PRO A 646 -12.61 10.57 -7.09
CA PRO A 646 -12.07 9.33 -6.52
C PRO A 646 -10.55 9.26 -6.59
N ASP A 647 -9.93 9.86 -7.61
CA ASP A 647 -8.49 9.84 -7.84
C ASP A 647 -7.70 10.78 -6.92
N ALA A 648 -8.36 11.85 -6.42
CA ALA A 648 -7.73 12.88 -5.60
C ALA A 648 -8.17 12.84 -4.14
N MET A 649 -9.39 12.35 -3.89
CA MET A 649 -10.05 12.37 -2.58
C MET A 649 -10.32 10.95 -2.07
N ASN A 650 -9.25 10.14 -1.99
CA ASN A 650 -9.28 8.75 -1.49
C ASN A 650 -8.03 8.41 -0.66
N LEU A 651 -7.56 9.36 0.16
CA LEU A 651 -6.28 9.20 0.84
C LEU A 651 -6.28 8.13 1.94
N TYR A 652 -7.40 7.93 2.60
CA TYR A 652 -7.55 7.03 3.76
C TYR A 652 -8.53 5.88 3.49
N GLY A 653 -8.54 5.37 2.27
CA GLY A 653 -9.37 4.23 1.88
C GLY A 653 -10.87 4.58 1.77
N ASP A 654 -11.21 5.84 1.46
CA ASP A 654 -12.60 6.31 1.37
C ASP A 654 -13.42 5.57 0.30
N ARG A 655 -12.77 4.89 -0.64
CA ARG A 655 -13.38 3.90 -1.55
C ARG A 655 -14.26 2.89 -0.81
N GLY A 656 -13.89 2.50 0.39
CA GLY A 656 -14.68 1.58 1.20
C GLY A 656 -16.05 2.13 1.60
N ASN A 657 -16.24 3.46 1.66
CA ASN A 657 -17.55 4.06 1.88
C ASN A 657 -18.45 3.87 0.64
N ALA A 658 -17.90 4.09 -0.55
CA ALA A 658 -18.62 3.87 -1.82
C ALA A 658 -18.96 2.38 -2.01
N THR A 659 -18.00 1.49 -1.78
CA THR A 659 -18.21 0.03 -1.83
C THR A 659 -19.31 -0.40 -0.86
N CYS A 660 -19.29 0.12 0.38
CA CYS A 660 -20.32 -0.20 1.38
C CYS A 660 -21.73 0.20 0.92
N ILE A 661 -21.91 1.44 0.45
CA ILE A 661 -23.21 1.91 -0.03
C ILE A 661 -23.70 1.06 -1.20
N ARG A 662 -22.85 0.84 -2.21
CA ARG A 662 -23.18 0.07 -3.40
C ARG A 662 -23.65 -1.34 -3.04
N ARG A 663 -22.82 -2.08 -2.30
CA ARG A 663 -23.12 -3.48 -1.93
C ARG A 663 -24.36 -3.63 -1.06
N ARG A 664 -24.62 -2.64 -0.20
CA ARG A 664 -25.85 -2.65 0.64
C ARG A 664 -27.10 -2.33 -0.16
N ILE A 665 -27.04 -1.44 -1.16
CA ILE A 665 -28.14 -1.17 -2.10
C ILE A 665 -28.45 -2.43 -2.90
N GLU A 666 -27.42 -3.06 -3.49
CA GLU A 666 -27.53 -4.29 -4.29
C GLU A 666 -28.13 -5.44 -3.46
N ALA A 667 -27.62 -5.65 -2.23
CA ALA A 667 -28.14 -6.68 -1.33
C ALA A 667 -29.60 -6.44 -0.89
N ALA A 668 -30.05 -5.18 -0.88
CA ALA A 668 -31.45 -4.85 -0.65
C ALA A 668 -32.35 -5.08 -1.89
N GLY A 669 -31.81 -5.64 -2.97
CA GLY A 669 -32.56 -5.87 -4.22
C GLY A 669 -32.93 -4.59 -4.97
N ILE A 670 -32.18 -3.50 -4.71
CA ILE A 670 -32.31 -2.22 -5.38
C ILE A 670 -31.16 -2.09 -6.38
N GLU A 671 -31.46 -1.71 -7.62
CA GLU A 671 -30.43 -1.46 -8.62
C GLU A 671 -29.54 -0.28 -8.19
N CYS A 672 -28.23 -0.42 -8.28
CA CYS A 672 -27.28 0.64 -7.97
C CYS A 672 -26.66 1.22 -9.25
N ASP A 673 -27.12 2.43 -9.63
CA ASP A 673 -26.47 3.20 -10.69
C ASP A 673 -25.26 3.93 -10.08
N TYR A 674 -24.05 3.44 -10.35
CA TYR A 674 -22.83 3.96 -9.74
C TYR A 674 -21.99 4.77 -10.75
N GLU A 675 -21.65 6.01 -10.37
CA GLU A 675 -20.89 6.94 -11.19
C GLU A 675 -19.72 7.55 -10.42
N GLU A 676 -18.58 7.65 -11.05
CA GLU A 676 -17.41 8.39 -10.57
C GLU A 676 -17.22 9.64 -11.42
N ILE A 677 -17.03 10.82 -10.79
CA ILE A 677 -16.74 12.09 -11.48
C ILE A 677 -15.35 12.55 -11.07
N GLY A 678 -14.42 12.55 -12.03
CA GLY A 678 -13.04 12.94 -11.85
C GLY A 678 -12.76 14.45 -12.02
N LEU A 679 -11.48 14.82 -11.92
CA LEU A 679 -11.02 16.19 -12.16
C LEU A 679 -11.17 16.58 -13.63
N GLY A 680 -11.72 17.78 -13.88
CA GLY A 680 -11.95 18.33 -15.22
C GLY A 680 -13.24 17.84 -15.88
N GLU A 681 -14.00 16.98 -15.21
CA GLU A 681 -15.33 16.56 -15.63
C GLU A 681 -16.39 17.52 -15.06
N GLY A 682 -17.45 17.75 -15.81
CA GLY A 682 -18.55 18.60 -15.33
C GLY A 682 -19.39 17.88 -14.28
N ILE A 683 -19.63 18.52 -13.16
CA ILE A 683 -20.45 17.96 -12.08
C ILE A 683 -21.92 18.24 -12.32
N ASP A 684 -22.72 17.20 -12.60
CA ASP A 684 -24.17 17.28 -12.63
C ASP A 684 -24.77 16.29 -11.63
N LEU A 685 -25.22 16.80 -10.47
CA LEU A 685 -25.86 16.01 -9.42
C LEU A 685 -27.39 15.99 -9.50
N SER A 686 -28.00 16.49 -10.58
CA SER A 686 -29.45 16.61 -10.69
C SER A 686 -30.21 15.26 -10.59
N GLY A 687 -29.56 14.15 -11.01
CA GLY A 687 -30.06 12.80 -10.92
C GLY A 687 -29.50 11.95 -9.79
N THR A 688 -28.60 12.49 -8.97
CA THR A 688 -27.90 11.77 -7.92
C THR A 688 -28.77 11.62 -6.68
N ASP A 689 -28.87 10.40 -6.16
CA ASP A 689 -29.60 10.09 -4.93
C ASP A 689 -28.66 10.17 -3.70
N ILE A 690 -27.42 9.66 -3.83
CA ILE A 690 -26.39 9.69 -2.79
C ILE A 690 -25.08 10.20 -3.40
N CYS A 691 -24.48 11.22 -2.80
CA CYS A 691 -23.20 11.78 -3.22
C CYS A 691 -22.11 11.53 -2.16
N LEU A 692 -20.92 11.14 -2.60
CA LEU A 692 -19.77 10.89 -1.74
C LEU A 692 -18.60 11.76 -2.17
N ILE A 693 -17.83 12.29 -1.20
CA ILE A 693 -16.53 12.93 -1.42
C ILE A 693 -15.60 12.56 -0.25
N GLY A 694 -14.44 12.03 -0.56
CA GLY A 694 -13.48 11.56 0.45
C GLY A 694 -12.51 12.62 0.94
N GLY A 695 -11.44 12.18 1.58
CA GLY A 695 -10.32 13.01 2.05
C GLY A 695 -9.14 12.97 1.10
N GLY A 696 -8.40 14.07 1.02
CA GLY A 696 -7.20 14.20 0.20
C GLY A 696 -6.06 14.91 0.93
N SER A 697 -4.86 14.91 0.34
CA SER A 697 -3.76 15.73 0.81
C SER A 697 -4.06 17.22 0.63
N ASP A 698 -3.34 18.10 1.35
CA ASP A 698 -3.49 19.56 1.18
C ASP A 698 -3.27 20.00 -0.29
N ARG A 699 -2.38 19.31 -1.01
CA ARG A 699 -2.13 19.55 -2.43
C ARG A 699 -3.30 19.14 -3.31
N ASP A 700 -3.80 17.91 -3.09
CA ASP A 700 -4.89 17.37 -3.89
C ASP A 700 -6.18 18.14 -3.62
N GLN A 701 -6.46 18.47 -2.36
CA GLN A 701 -7.57 19.33 -1.96
C GLN A 701 -7.50 20.69 -2.67
N LYS A 702 -6.30 21.29 -2.79
CA LYS A 702 -6.13 22.57 -3.53
C LYS A 702 -6.52 22.43 -4.99
N THR A 703 -6.17 21.33 -5.61
CA THR A 703 -6.52 21.04 -7.00
C THR A 703 -8.00 20.80 -7.18
N VAL A 704 -8.58 19.97 -6.33
CA VAL A 704 -10.02 19.66 -6.32
C VAL A 704 -10.85 20.93 -6.05
N MET A 705 -10.45 21.77 -5.09
CA MET A 705 -11.14 23.05 -4.82
C MET A 705 -11.18 23.96 -6.03
N ARG A 706 -10.09 24.02 -6.82
CA ARG A 706 -10.06 24.83 -8.04
C ARG A 706 -11.09 24.35 -9.06
N ASP A 707 -11.21 23.04 -9.22
CA ASP A 707 -12.18 22.43 -10.13
C ASP A 707 -13.62 22.54 -9.61
N ALA A 708 -13.84 22.20 -8.35
CA ALA A 708 -15.14 22.27 -7.69
C ALA A 708 -15.69 23.71 -7.60
N SER A 709 -14.81 24.71 -7.58
CA SER A 709 -15.19 26.14 -7.57
C SER A 709 -15.54 26.69 -8.95
N LEU A 710 -15.42 25.92 -10.03
CA LEU A 710 -15.96 26.32 -11.33
C LEU A 710 -17.46 26.57 -11.19
N PRO A 711 -18.00 27.64 -11.81
CA PRO A 711 -19.38 28.08 -11.54
C PRO A 711 -20.43 27.00 -11.72
N GLY A 712 -20.29 26.12 -12.71
CA GLY A 712 -21.21 25.00 -12.95
C GLY A 712 -21.12 23.94 -11.86
N ASN A 713 -19.90 23.56 -11.48
CA ASN A 713 -19.63 22.53 -10.47
C ASN A 713 -20.10 22.98 -9.08
N ALA A 714 -19.70 24.20 -8.67
CA ALA A 714 -20.07 24.75 -7.37
C ALA A 714 -21.58 24.89 -7.22
N GLU A 715 -22.27 25.32 -8.26
CA GLU A 715 -23.73 25.47 -8.24
C GLU A 715 -24.44 24.12 -8.19
N SER A 716 -23.96 23.10 -8.93
CA SER A 716 -24.52 21.75 -8.89
C SER A 716 -24.43 21.16 -7.48
N ILE A 717 -23.24 21.24 -6.84
CA ILE A 717 -23.05 20.75 -5.46
C ILE A 717 -23.94 21.53 -4.49
N ARG A 718 -23.98 22.87 -4.62
CA ARG A 718 -24.84 23.73 -3.79
C ARG A 718 -26.31 23.35 -3.91
N LEU A 719 -26.85 23.31 -5.12
CA LEU A 719 -28.25 22.98 -5.37
C LEU A 719 -28.59 21.57 -4.85
N TYR A 720 -27.69 20.61 -5.04
CA TYR A 720 -27.90 19.26 -4.53
C TYR A 720 -28.08 19.24 -3.00
N ILE A 721 -27.18 19.89 -2.26
CA ILE A 721 -27.26 19.95 -0.78
C ILE A 721 -28.45 20.78 -0.34
N GLU A 722 -28.68 21.97 -0.96
CA GLU A 722 -29.77 22.87 -0.61
C GLU A 722 -31.14 22.23 -0.84
N ASN A 723 -31.28 21.38 -1.85
CA ASN A 723 -32.48 20.58 -2.08
C ASN A 723 -32.58 19.34 -1.18
N GLY A 724 -31.67 19.19 -0.22
CA GLY A 724 -31.65 18.10 0.75
C GLY A 724 -31.09 16.78 0.19
N GLY A 725 -30.23 16.82 -0.81
CA GLY A 725 -29.48 15.67 -1.29
C GLY A 725 -28.65 15.05 -0.16
N ILE A 726 -28.49 13.72 -0.23
CA ILE A 726 -27.75 12.96 0.78
C ILE A 726 -26.28 12.97 0.41
N MET A 727 -25.42 13.59 1.23
CA MET A 727 -24.00 13.70 1.00
C MET A 727 -23.20 13.21 2.19
N LEU A 728 -22.15 12.44 1.93
CA LEU A 728 -21.09 12.14 2.89
C LEU A 728 -19.79 12.79 2.41
N ALA A 729 -19.26 13.72 3.22
CA ALA A 729 -18.03 14.43 2.96
C ALA A 729 -16.99 14.13 4.07
N ILE A 730 -15.85 13.53 3.71
CA ILE A 730 -14.83 13.13 4.66
C ILE A 730 -13.64 14.10 4.61
N CYS A 731 -13.17 14.57 5.76
CA CYS A 731 -11.95 15.34 5.99
C CYS A 731 -11.77 16.51 5.01
N GLY A 732 -10.95 16.39 3.97
CA GLY A 732 -10.77 17.43 2.95
C GLY A 732 -12.09 17.79 2.24
N GLY A 733 -12.92 16.78 1.90
CA GLY A 733 -14.25 17.02 1.34
C GLY A 733 -15.18 17.77 2.30
N TYR A 734 -15.10 17.48 3.59
CA TYR A 734 -15.83 18.22 4.63
C TYR A 734 -15.38 19.69 4.71
N GLN A 735 -14.07 19.92 4.73
CA GLN A 735 -13.50 21.28 4.80
C GLN A 735 -13.93 22.15 3.61
N MET A 736 -14.04 21.56 2.43
CA MET A 736 -14.44 22.25 1.20
C MET A 736 -15.85 22.84 1.26
N LEU A 737 -16.75 22.32 2.10
CA LEU A 737 -18.13 22.80 2.20
C LEU A 737 -18.24 24.18 2.88
N GLY A 738 -17.22 24.60 3.64
CA GLY A 738 -17.20 25.85 4.39
C GLY A 738 -16.83 27.07 3.55
N ASP A 739 -16.68 28.19 4.24
CA ASP A 739 -16.31 29.48 3.62
C ASP A 739 -14.83 29.52 3.25
N SER A 740 -13.97 28.97 4.09
CA SER A 740 -12.51 29.06 3.88
C SER A 740 -11.70 28.02 4.63
N TYR A 741 -10.53 27.77 4.05
CA TYR A 741 -9.46 27.00 4.67
C TYR A 741 -8.17 27.82 4.70
N VAL A 742 -7.53 27.92 5.86
CA VAL A 742 -6.23 28.57 6.04
C VAL A 742 -5.18 27.48 6.28
N ASP A 743 -4.22 27.35 5.37
CA ASP A 743 -3.19 26.31 5.46
C ASP A 743 -2.05 26.67 6.45
N ALA A 744 -1.11 25.74 6.64
CA ALA A 744 0.01 25.90 7.56
C ALA A 744 0.96 27.07 7.19
N SER A 745 0.93 27.56 5.95
CA SER A 745 1.68 28.73 5.51
C SER A 745 0.95 30.06 5.82
N GLY A 746 -0.30 29.99 6.26
CA GLY A 746 -1.18 31.14 6.45
C GLY A 746 -1.90 31.58 5.17
N GLU A 747 -1.79 30.84 4.07
CA GLU A 747 -2.54 31.10 2.84
C GLU A 747 -4.02 30.78 3.07
N LYS A 748 -4.86 31.80 2.92
CA LYS A 748 -6.32 31.62 2.98
C LYS A 748 -6.84 31.23 1.59
N ARG A 749 -7.65 30.18 1.56
CA ARG A 749 -8.32 29.68 0.37
C ARG A 749 -9.81 29.72 0.59
N ASP A 750 -10.55 30.10 -0.44
CA ASP A 750 -12.00 30.06 -0.39
C ASP A 750 -12.49 28.62 -0.50
N GLY A 751 -13.49 28.27 0.30
CA GLY A 751 -14.27 27.06 0.18
C GLY A 751 -15.44 27.23 -0.79
N LEU A 752 -16.35 26.27 -0.83
CA LEU A 752 -17.57 26.35 -1.65
C LEU A 752 -18.62 27.30 -1.04
N GLY A 753 -18.44 27.71 0.21
CA GLY A 753 -19.37 28.58 0.95
C GLY A 753 -20.80 28.05 1.01
N ILE A 754 -20.96 26.73 1.01
CA ILE A 754 -22.28 26.08 1.12
C ILE A 754 -22.76 26.15 2.57
N ILE A 755 -21.85 25.95 3.51
CA ILE A 755 -22.12 26.07 4.94
C ILE A 755 -21.52 27.39 5.40
N ALA A 756 -22.31 28.44 5.33
CA ALA A 756 -21.88 29.80 5.65
C ALA A 756 -21.43 29.92 7.12
N GLY A 757 -20.28 30.54 7.34
CA GLY A 757 -19.66 30.71 8.66
C GLY A 757 -18.84 29.54 9.13
N MET A 758 -18.74 28.44 8.37
CA MET A 758 -17.81 27.35 8.67
C MET A 758 -16.42 27.68 8.14
N GLU A 759 -15.43 27.75 9.03
CA GLU A 759 -14.05 28.06 8.69
C GLU A 759 -13.10 26.98 9.23
N THR A 760 -12.08 26.67 8.47
CA THR A 760 -11.03 25.73 8.86
C THR A 760 -9.67 26.41 8.88
N PHE A 761 -8.89 26.17 9.91
CA PHE A 761 -7.54 26.71 10.09
C PHE A 761 -6.55 25.57 10.30
N ALA A 762 -5.38 25.61 9.67
CA ALA A 762 -4.31 24.71 10.02
C ALA A 762 -3.87 24.97 11.47
N ALA A 763 -3.45 23.89 12.16
CA ALA A 763 -2.94 24.00 13.52
C ALA A 763 -1.72 24.92 13.59
N GLY A 764 -1.74 25.94 14.44
CA GLY A 764 -0.65 26.90 14.58
C GLY A 764 0.67 26.28 15.09
N ASP A 765 0.61 25.11 15.71
CA ASP A 765 1.77 24.32 16.16
C ASP A 765 2.20 23.25 15.16
N GLY A 766 1.51 23.15 14.02
CA GLY A 766 1.77 22.16 12.97
C GLY A 766 1.42 20.72 13.36
N LYS A 767 0.73 20.50 14.49
CA LYS A 767 0.38 19.16 14.95
C LYS A 767 -0.93 18.70 14.31
N ARG A 768 -0.92 17.50 13.74
CA ARG A 768 -2.13 16.83 13.31
C ARG A 768 -2.84 16.19 14.50
N LEU A 769 -4.16 16.09 14.40
CA LEU A 769 -4.99 15.29 15.29
C LEU A 769 -5.06 13.88 14.66
N ILE A 770 -4.52 12.89 15.38
CA ILE A 770 -4.36 11.52 14.87
C ILE A 770 -4.73 10.55 15.96
N GLY A 771 -5.63 9.61 15.67
CA GLY A 771 -5.95 8.50 16.58
C GLY A 771 -7.29 7.84 16.31
N ASN A 772 -7.52 6.73 17.03
CA ASN A 772 -8.83 6.11 17.04
C ASN A 772 -9.81 7.02 17.78
N THR A 773 -10.95 7.27 17.19
CA THR A 773 -11.96 8.18 17.73
C THR A 773 -13.34 7.55 17.76
N GLY A 774 -14.13 7.94 18.75
CA GLY A 774 -15.52 7.58 18.89
C GLY A 774 -16.38 8.82 19.03
N VAL A 775 -17.54 8.80 18.40
CA VAL A 775 -18.45 9.94 18.36
C VAL A 775 -19.87 9.50 18.68
N ARG A 776 -20.50 10.15 19.61
CA ARG A 776 -21.92 9.99 19.87
C ARG A 776 -22.71 10.86 18.92
N VAL A 777 -23.27 10.23 17.91
CA VAL A 777 -24.13 10.86 16.91
C VAL A 777 -25.54 10.95 17.46
N ASP A 778 -26.08 12.17 17.56
CA ASP A 778 -27.40 12.44 18.10
C ASP A 778 -28.41 12.68 16.98
N ALA A 779 -29.64 12.20 17.17
CA ALA A 779 -30.81 12.52 16.34
C ALA A 779 -30.61 12.32 14.82
N LEU A 780 -29.77 11.37 14.41
CA LEU A 780 -29.67 10.94 13.02
C LEU A 780 -30.82 9.97 12.66
N PHE A 781 -31.18 9.11 13.58
CA PHE A 781 -32.16 8.06 13.40
C PHE A 781 -33.49 8.41 14.13
N PRO A 782 -34.68 8.20 13.53
CA PRO A 782 -35.94 8.53 14.13
C PRO A 782 -36.21 7.79 15.46
N ASP A 783 -35.79 6.52 15.54
CA ASP A 783 -36.11 5.62 16.64
C ASP A 783 -34.96 5.37 17.60
N ILE A 784 -33.81 5.99 17.39
CA ILE A 784 -32.59 5.83 18.20
C ILE A 784 -32.15 7.19 18.72
N GLU A 785 -32.16 7.37 20.04
CA GLU A 785 -31.78 8.64 20.67
C GLU A 785 -30.33 9.03 20.34
N TRP A 786 -29.45 8.05 20.30
CA TRP A 786 -28.02 8.27 19.95
C TRP A 786 -27.39 7.00 19.41
N TYR A 787 -26.30 7.16 18.63
CA TYR A 787 -25.50 6.09 18.05
C TYR A 787 -24.02 6.41 18.22
N ASP A 788 -23.26 5.50 18.83
CA ASP A 788 -21.82 5.69 19.02
C ASP A 788 -21.08 5.21 17.77
N ALA A 789 -20.69 6.13 16.91
CA ALA A 789 -19.89 5.87 15.72
C ALA A 789 -18.41 5.72 16.07
N VAL A 790 -17.66 4.93 15.28
CA VAL A 790 -16.21 4.73 15.41
C VAL A 790 -15.50 5.08 14.12
N GLY A 791 -14.29 5.62 14.24
CA GLY A 791 -13.43 5.94 13.11
C GLY A 791 -12.00 6.20 13.54
N PHE A 792 -11.23 6.74 12.61
CA PHE A 792 -9.85 7.17 12.83
C PHE A 792 -9.71 8.63 12.39
N GLU A 793 -9.28 9.52 13.27
CA GLU A 793 -9.01 10.92 12.91
C GLU A 793 -7.57 11.09 12.47
N ASN A 794 -7.33 11.81 11.37
CA ASN A 794 -5.99 12.18 10.91
C ASN A 794 -6.05 13.48 10.08
N HIS A 795 -6.13 14.62 10.76
CA HIS A 795 -6.28 15.90 10.08
C HIS A 795 -5.43 17.01 10.70
N GLY A 796 -4.95 17.93 9.87
CA GLY A 796 -4.23 19.15 10.28
C GLY A 796 -5.15 20.33 10.51
N GLY A 797 -6.35 20.31 9.91
CA GLY A 797 -7.34 21.38 10.04
C GLY A 797 -8.01 21.43 11.42
N ARG A 798 -8.42 22.63 11.82
CA ARG A 798 -9.27 22.92 12.98
C ARG A 798 -10.51 23.61 12.45
N THR A 799 -11.63 22.90 12.43
CA THR A 799 -12.88 23.41 11.87
C THR A 799 -13.75 24.00 12.98
N TYR A 800 -14.22 25.18 12.73
CA TYR A 800 -15.15 25.92 13.58
C TYR A 800 -16.49 26.03 12.86
N LEU A 801 -17.54 25.64 13.57
CA LEU A 801 -18.90 25.66 13.03
C LEU A 801 -19.56 27.00 13.28
N PRO A 802 -20.48 27.43 12.40
CA PRO A 802 -21.23 28.65 12.62
C PRO A 802 -22.23 28.50 13.78
N ASP A 803 -22.52 29.61 14.47
CA ASP A 803 -23.65 29.70 15.39
C ASP A 803 -24.94 29.93 14.56
N GLY A 804 -25.93 29.01 14.62
CA GLY A 804 -27.21 29.21 13.95
C GLY A 804 -28.03 27.92 13.70
N ASP A 805 -29.26 28.11 13.22
CA ASP A 805 -30.28 27.06 13.14
C ASP A 805 -30.14 26.07 11.97
N GLY A 806 -29.18 26.17 11.09
CA GLY A 806 -29.09 25.33 9.89
C GLY A 806 -28.03 24.23 9.94
N ALA A 807 -26.91 24.50 10.59
CA ALA A 807 -25.77 23.59 10.70
C ALA A 807 -25.55 23.23 12.17
N ARG A 808 -25.35 21.94 12.45
CA ARG A 808 -25.09 21.46 13.82
C ARG A 808 -23.95 20.43 13.79
N PRO A 809 -23.23 20.24 14.89
CA PRO A 809 -22.28 19.14 14.98
C PRO A 809 -22.96 17.81 14.63
N LEU A 810 -22.24 16.90 13.98
CA LEU A 810 -22.68 15.53 13.74
C LEU A 810 -22.91 14.82 15.08
N GLY A 811 -21.98 15.04 16.02
CA GLY A 811 -22.08 14.47 17.34
C GLY A 811 -21.04 14.99 18.31
N LYS A 812 -21.05 14.39 19.49
CA LYS A 812 -20.10 14.68 20.55
C LYS A 812 -18.97 13.67 20.54
N SER A 813 -17.73 14.14 20.54
CA SER A 813 -16.55 13.27 20.67
C SER A 813 -16.57 12.55 22.01
N LEU A 814 -16.51 11.22 21.99
CA LEU A 814 -16.37 10.36 23.17
C LEU A 814 -14.91 10.25 23.58
N THR A 815 -14.06 10.11 22.56
CA THR A 815 -12.60 10.13 22.65
C THR A 815 -12.08 10.71 21.35
N GLY A 816 -10.85 11.20 21.35
CA GLY A 816 -10.34 11.92 20.22
C GLY A 816 -10.53 13.42 20.36
N THR A 817 -10.18 14.16 19.36
CA THR A 817 -10.10 15.63 19.43
C THR A 817 -11.20 16.33 18.63
N GLY A 818 -11.86 15.61 17.72
CA GLY A 818 -12.98 16.13 16.95
C GLY A 818 -12.60 17.29 16.03
N ASN A 819 -13.57 18.20 15.76
CA ASN A 819 -13.41 19.28 14.77
C ASN A 819 -12.18 20.16 14.97
N ASN A 820 -11.84 20.53 16.21
CA ASN A 820 -10.81 21.53 16.48
C ASN A 820 -9.93 21.22 17.70
N GLY A 821 -10.17 20.12 18.37
CA GLY A 821 -9.43 19.72 19.56
C GLY A 821 -9.79 20.46 20.84
N GLY A 822 -10.84 21.30 20.84
CA GLY A 822 -11.18 22.19 21.96
C GLY A 822 -12.62 22.12 22.42
N ASP A 823 -13.58 22.01 21.53
CA ASP A 823 -15.02 22.08 21.84
C ASP A 823 -15.65 20.71 22.12
N GLY A 824 -14.95 19.63 21.87
CA GLY A 824 -15.46 18.27 22.07
C GLY A 824 -16.54 17.85 21.09
N MET A 825 -16.69 18.58 19.98
CA MET A 825 -17.66 18.28 18.93
C MET A 825 -16.96 17.69 17.73
N GLU A 826 -17.67 16.85 16.98
CA GLU A 826 -17.13 16.22 15.78
C GLU A 826 -18.13 16.37 14.63
N GLY A 827 -17.57 16.62 13.42
CA GLY A 827 -18.30 16.69 12.19
C GLY A 827 -19.34 17.78 12.13
N ILE A 828 -20.15 17.72 11.09
CA ILE A 828 -21.30 18.60 10.86
C ILE A 828 -22.46 17.82 10.24
N ARG A 829 -23.66 18.21 10.57
CA ARG A 829 -24.86 17.87 9.84
C ARG A 829 -25.53 19.14 9.34
N TYR A 830 -25.70 19.23 8.03
CA TYR A 830 -26.41 20.31 7.37
C TYR A 830 -27.43 19.70 6.41
N LYS A 831 -28.73 19.84 6.72
CA LYS A 831 -29.80 19.10 6.02
C LYS A 831 -29.52 17.60 6.05
N ASN A 832 -29.33 16.96 4.87
CA ASN A 832 -28.94 15.55 4.76
C ASN A 832 -27.47 15.35 4.38
N ALA A 833 -26.69 16.42 4.40
CA ALA A 833 -25.24 16.33 4.25
C ALA A 833 -24.58 16.08 5.61
N ILE A 834 -23.66 15.13 5.63
CA ILE A 834 -22.78 14.79 6.75
C ILE A 834 -21.34 15.14 6.33
N GLY A 835 -20.69 16.01 7.09
CA GLY A 835 -19.25 16.25 7.02
C GLY A 835 -18.58 15.71 8.28
N THR A 836 -17.42 15.03 8.16
CA THR A 836 -16.76 14.40 9.31
C THR A 836 -15.27 14.21 9.12
N TYR A 837 -14.53 14.14 10.22
CA TYR A 837 -13.12 13.72 10.24
C TYR A 837 -12.93 12.23 10.53
N LEU A 838 -14.01 11.47 10.62
CA LEU A 838 -13.98 10.04 10.83
C LEU A 838 -13.53 9.33 9.55
N HIS A 839 -12.25 9.03 9.46
CA HIS A 839 -11.66 8.18 8.42
C HIS A 839 -11.72 6.69 8.79
N GLY A 840 -10.99 5.88 8.01
CA GLY A 840 -10.84 4.45 8.22
C GLY A 840 -12.04 3.67 7.72
N CYS A 841 -12.66 4.14 6.62
CA CYS A 841 -13.94 3.72 6.08
C CYS A 841 -15.04 3.76 7.14
N LEU A 842 -15.67 4.90 7.22
CA LEU A 842 -16.71 5.15 8.22
C LEU A 842 -17.85 4.13 8.12
N LEU A 843 -18.39 3.94 6.91
CA LEU A 843 -19.66 3.23 6.72
C LEU A 843 -19.58 1.72 7.03
N PRO A 844 -18.54 0.96 6.61
CA PRO A 844 -18.44 -0.46 6.92
C PRO A 844 -18.42 -0.78 8.41
N LYS A 845 -17.87 0.14 9.24
CA LYS A 845 -17.83 0.00 10.70
C LYS A 845 -19.06 0.60 11.38
N ASN A 846 -19.81 1.41 10.66
CA ASN A 846 -21.01 2.09 11.16
C ASN A 846 -22.19 1.90 10.17
N PRO A 847 -22.60 0.65 9.94
CA PRO A 847 -23.56 0.32 8.88
C PRO A 847 -24.91 1.02 9.06
N ALA A 848 -25.30 1.37 10.28
CA ALA A 848 -26.53 2.13 10.52
C ALA A 848 -26.52 3.50 9.81
N ILE A 849 -25.34 4.14 9.65
CA ILE A 849 -25.24 5.41 8.90
C ILE A 849 -25.48 5.14 7.42
N ALA A 850 -24.92 4.06 6.87
CA ALA A 850 -25.15 3.66 5.48
C ALA A 850 -26.63 3.37 5.22
N ASP A 851 -27.26 2.62 6.11
CA ASP A 851 -28.70 2.29 6.00
C ASP A 851 -29.57 3.53 6.08
N TRP A 852 -29.23 4.49 6.97
CA TRP A 852 -29.91 5.79 7.02
C TRP A 852 -29.78 6.56 5.71
N MET A 853 -28.58 6.58 5.10
CA MET A 853 -28.36 7.25 3.82
C MET A 853 -29.22 6.62 2.73
N ILE A 854 -29.23 5.30 2.64
CA ILE A 854 -29.98 4.53 1.64
C ILE A 854 -31.50 4.74 1.83
N ALA A 855 -31.98 4.59 3.06
CA ALA A 855 -33.42 4.75 3.37
C ALA A 855 -33.89 6.19 3.11
N THR A 856 -33.07 7.20 3.45
CA THR A 856 -33.38 8.61 3.19
C THR A 856 -33.42 8.91 1.69
N ALA A 857 -32.44 8.37 0.92
CA ALA A 857 -32.41 8.51 -0.53
C ALA A 857 -33.65 7.87 -1.19
N TYR A 858 -33.96 6.66 -0.79
CA TYR A 858 -35.13 5.93 -1.26
C TYR A 858 -36.43 6.69 -0.95
N GLY A 859 -36.57 7.16 0.29
CA GLY A 859 -37.75 7.94 0.72
C GLY A 859 -37.89 9.21 -0.10
N ARG A 860 -36.82 9.92 -0.39
CA ARG A 860 -36.85 11.13 -1.23
C ARG A 860 -37.25 10.84 -2.67
N LYS A 861 -36.71 9.76 -3.24
CA LYS A 861 -36.95 9.41 -4.64
C LYS A 861 -38.37 8.85 -4.87
N TYR A 862 -38.86 8.02 -3.99
CA TYR A 862 -40.10 7.26 -4.19
C TYR A 862 -41.27 7.67 -3.29
N GLY A 863 -41.03 8.53 -2.30
CA GLY A 863 -42.03 8.93 -1.33
C GLY A 863 -42.50 7.77 -0.43
N LYS A 864 -41.61 6.78 -0.22
CA LYS A 864 -41.89 5.57 0.57
C LYS A 864 -40.81 5.39 1.62
N GLN A 865 -41.14 4.87 2.79
CA GLN A 865 -40.16 4.51 3.80
C GLN A 865 -39.58 3.14 3.45
N LEU A 866 -38.25 3.05 3.35
CA LEU A 866 -37.51 1.80 3.13
C LEU A 866 -37.16 1.18 4.48
N GLN A 867 -37.48 -0.10 4.64
CA GLN A 867 -37.09 -0.92 5.79
C GLN A 867 -36.22 -2.10 5.30
N ILE A 868 -34.99 -2.22 5.81
CA ILE A 868 -34.06 -3.29 5.52
C ILE A 868 -33.78 -4.03 6.82
N GLU A 869 -34.17 -5.29 6.88
CA GLU A 869 -33.90 -6.18 8.00
C GLU A 869 -32.76 -7.11 7.59
N TRP A 870 -31.57 -6.81 8.06
CA TRP A 870 -30.40 -7.62 7.80
C TRP A 870 -30.44 -8.94 8.56
N ASN A 871 -30.05 -10.05 7.90
CA ASN A 871 -29.81 -11.30 8.60
C ASN A 871 -28.63 -11.11 9.56
N GLY A 872 -28.93 -10.95 10.84
CA GLY A 872 -27.92 -10.68 11.86
C GLY A 872 -26.84 -11.77 12.01
N ASP A 873 -27.09 -12.95 11.48
CA ASP A 873 -26.16 -14.10 11.52
C ASP A 873 -25.38 -14.27 10.21
N CYS A 874 -25.66 -13.46 9.19
CA CYS A 874 -24.87 -13.51 7.96
C CYS A 874 -23.40 -13.11 8.22
N PRO A 875 -22.45 -13.57 7.39
CA PRO A 875 -21.03 -13.25 7.53
C PRO A 875 -20.76 -11.75 7.63
N LEU A 876 -21.36 -10.93 6.75
CA LEU A 876 -21.19 -9.48 6.78
C LEU A 876 -21.57 -8.88 8.14
N CYS A 877 -22.79 -9.13 8.61
CA CYS A 877 -23.28 -8.53 9.85
C CYS A 877 -22.48 -8.97 11.09
N ARG A 878 -21.97 -10.18 11.10
CA ARG A 878 -21.07 -10.65 12.16
C ARG A 878 -19.77 -9.88 12.16
N GLU A 879 -19.14 -9.73 10.99
CA GLU A 879 -17.82 -9.09 10.86
C GLU A 879 -17.92 -7.57 11.04
N GLU A 880 -19.00 -6.91 10.59
CA GLU A 880 -19.28 -5.48 10.88
C GLU A 880 -19.34 -5.24 12.40
N ARG A 881 -20.11 -6.08 13.13
CA ARG A 881 -20.17 -5.97 14.59
C ARG A 881 -18.84 -6.24 15.28
N ALA A 882 -18.08 -7.23 14.81
CA ALA A 882 -16.82 -7.60 15.40
C ALA A 882 -15.71 -6.56 15.09
N ALA A 883 -15.62 -6.06 13.86
CA ALA A 883 -14.70 -5.00 13.48
C ALA A 883 -15.00 -3.69 14.24
N ARG A 884 -16.30 -3.31 14.34
CA ARG A 884 -16.73 -2.17 15.14
C ARG A 884 -16.39 -2.33 16.61
N LYS A 885 -16.62 -3.50 17.19
CA LYS A 885 -16.26 -3.80 18.58
C LYS A 885 -14.74 -3.68 18.82
N THR A 886 -13.95 -4.15 17.87
CA THR A 886 -12.49 -4.03 17.92
C THR A 886 -12.06 -2.57 17.85
N ALA A 887 -12.63 -1.78 16.93
CA ALA A 887 -12.37 -0.34 16.83
C ALA A 887 -12.77 0.39 18.12
N MET A 888 -13.99 0.14 18.66
CA MET A 888 -14.46 0.73 19.90
C MET A 888 -13.55 0.40 21.09
N LYS A 889 -13.01 -0.82 21.16
CA LYS A 889 -12.04 -1.18 22.18
C LYS A 889 -10.77 -0.34 22.10
N ARG A 890 -10.29 -0.01 20.88
CA ARG A 890 -9.12 0.89 20.67
C ARG A 890 -9.44 2.32 21.06
N VAL A 891 -10.67 2.76 20.86
CA VAL A 891 -11.17 4.07 21.31
C VAL A 891 -11.12 4.19 22.84
N ILE A 892 -11.65 3.19 23.54
CA ILE A 892 -11.76 3.22 25.02
C ILE A 892 -10.40 2.97 25.70
N THR A 893 -9.56 2.15 25.10
CA THR A 893 -8.25 1.80 25.65
C THR A 893 -7.17 2.08 24.60
N PRO A 894 -6.79 3.35 24.40
CA PRO A 894 -5.70 3.71 23.49
C PRO A 894 -4.41 3.00 23.89
N ARG A 895 -3.69 2.50 22.93
CA ARG A 895 -2.36 1.90 23.11
C ARG A 895 -1.26 2.94 23.14
#